data_571beca4a5e322be95cd01ab52d407cf
#
_entry.id   571beca4a5e322be95cd01ab52d407cf
#
_cell.length_a   1.000
_cell.length_b   1.000
_cell.length_c   1.000
_cell.angle_alpha   90.00
_cell.angle_beta   90.00
_cell.angle_gamma   90.00
#
_symmetry.space_group_name_H-M   'P 1'
#
loop_
_entity.id
_entity.type
_entity.pdbx_description
1 polymer ?
#
loop_
_entity_poly.entity_id
_entity_poly.type
_entity_poly.pdbx_seq_one_letter_code
_entity_poly.pdbx_strand_id
1 'polypeptide(L)'
;MSSFGAGKTKEVIFSMEEGSVKMFLRGRPVPMLIPTELAPTYSLDARSELPSSRLKLDWVYGYRGRDCRANLYLLPTGEIVYFVASVAVLYSVEEHRQRHYLGHNDDIKCLAVHPDMVTIATGQVAGTSKEGKPLPPHVRIWDSVSLSTLHVLGLGVFDRAVCCVGFSKSNGGNLLCAVDESNDRMLSVWDWAKEAKVVDGKCSNEAVLVATFHPTDPTVLITCGKSHIYFWSLEGGSLSKRQGLFEKHEKPKYVLCVTFLEGGDVVTGDSGGNLYVWGKGGNRITQAVLGAHDGGVFGLCALRDGTLVSGGGRDRRVVLWGSDYSKLQEVEVPEDFGPVRTVAEGRGDTLYVGTTRNCILQGSVHTGFSLLVQGHVEELWGLATHPSRAQFVTCGQDKLVHLWSAESRRPLWSRIIEDPARSAGFHPSGSVLAVGTVTGRWLLLDTETHDLVAIHTDGNEQISVVSFSPDGAYLTVGSHDNLVYVYTVDQGGRKVSRLGKCSGHSSFITHLDWAQDSSCFVTNSGDYEILYWDPATCKQITSVDAVRNVEWATATCVLGFGVFGIWSEGADGTDINAVARSHDGKLLASADDFGKVHLFSYPCCQPRALSHKYGGHSSHVTNVAFLCDDSVALTTGGKDTSVLQWRVV
;
A
#
# COMPACT_ATOMS: atom_id res chain seq x y z
N MET A 1 -43.22 -9.02 -18.74
CA MET A 1 -42.10 -9.91 -18.37
C MET A 1 -41.21 -10.03 -19.60
N SER A 2 -40.20 -9.18 -19.71
CA SER A 2 -39.19 -9.23 -20.77
C SER A 2 -37.90 -9.70 -20.12
N SER A 3 -37.51 -10.94 -20.40
CA SER A 3 -36.24 -11.53 -20.02
C SER A 3 -35.13 -10.79 -20.77
N PHE A 4 -34.34 -10.00 -20.09
CA PHE A 4 -33.07 -9.55 -20.62
C PHE A 4 -32.15 -10.77 -20.67
N GLY A 5 -31.93 -11.28 -21.88
CA GLY A 5 -30.95 -12.32 -22.13
C GLY A 5 -29.55 -11.81 -21.76
N ALA A 6 -28.88 -12.51 -20.87
CA ALA A 6 -27.46 -12.31 -20.61
C ALA A 6 -26.73 -12.46 -21.95
N GLY A 7 -26.13 -11.37 -22.44
CA GLY A 7 -25.35 -11.39 -23.66
C GLY A 7 -24.22 -12.40 -23.49
N LYS A 8 -24.15 -13.38 -24.41
CA LYS A 8 -23.03 -14.32 -24.45
C LYS A 8 -21.73 -13.52 -24.57
N THR A 9 -20.83 -13.67 -23.61
CA THR A 9 -19.45 -13.19 -23.71
C THR A 9 -18.82 -13.78 -24.96
N LYS A 10 -18.26 -12.91 -25.83
CA LYS A 10 -17.61 -13.39 -27.05
C LYS A 10 -16.33 -14.12 -26.68
N GLU A 11 -16.19 -15.32 -27.20
CA GLU A 11 -14.99 -16.13 -26.99
C GLU A 11 -13.81 -15.61 -27.83
N VAL A 12 -12.58 -15.94 -27.39
CA VAL A 12 -11.37 -15.69 -28.15
C VAL A 12 -11.42 -16.45 -29.47
N ILE A 13 -11.09 -15.77 -30.58
CA ILE A 13 -11.14 -16.33 -31.93
C ILE A 13 -9.73 -16.41 -32.50
N PHE A 14 -9.37 -17.60 -32.98
CA PHE A 14 -8.11 -17.86 -33.70
C PHE A 14 -8.37 -17.99 -35.19
N SER A 15 -7.66 -17.20 -36.01
CA SER A 15 -7.65 -17.31 -37.45
C SER A 15 -6.28 -17.76 -37.95
N MET A 16 -6.19 -19.01 -38.41
CA MET A 16 -4.99 -19.55 -39.01
C MET A 16 -4.61 -18.84 -40.31
N GLU A 17 -5.60 -18.48 -41.09
CA GLU A 17 -5.42 -17.80 -42.38
C GLU A 17 -4.83 -16.40 -42.22
N GLU A 18 -5.33 -15.64 -41.27
CA GLU A 18 -4.81 -14.28 -40.95
C GLU A 18 -3.58 -14.31 -40.04
N GLY A 19 -3.28 -15.45 -39.41
CA GLY A 19 -2.23 -15.57 -38.40
C GLY A 19 -2.46 -14.64 -37.22
N SER A 20 -3.69 -14.58 -36.73
CA SER A 20 -4.09 -13.66 -35.68
C SER A 20 -5.04 -14.30 -34.67
N VAL A 21 -5.03 -13.72 -33.48
CA VAL A 21 -5.97 -14.03 -32.39
C VAL A 21 -6.74 -12.77 -32.07
N LYS A 22 -8.04 -12.88 -31.85
CA LYS A 22 -8.90 -11.79 -31.38
C LYS A 22 -9.44 -12.14 -30.00
N MET A 23 -9.15 -11.30 -29.02
CA MET A 23 -9.87 -11.28 -27.75
C MET A 23 -10.94 -10.19 -27.77
N PHE A 24 -11.82 -10.19 -26.78
CA PHE A 24 -12.87 -9.19 -26.67
C PHE A 24 -12.86 -8.55 -25.29
N LEU A 25 -12.81 -7.22 -25.26
CA LEU A 25 -12.95 -6.42 -24.05
C LEU A 25 -14.17 -5.52 -24.22
N ARG A 26 -15.14 -5.63 -23.31
CA ARG A 26 -16.44 -4.92 -23.41
C ARG A 26 -17.10 -5.05 -24.78
N GLY A 27 -17.00 -6.24 -25.37
CA GLY A 27 -17.56 -6.52 -26.70
C GLY A 27 -16.75 -5.96 -27.87
N ARG A 28 -15.65 -5.27 -27.62
CA ARG A 28 -14.75 -4.76 -28.67
C ARG A 28 -13.70 -5.80 -29.01
N PRO A 29 -13.46 -6.08 -30.30
CA PRO A 29 -12.40 -6.99 -30.71
C PRO A 29 -11.04 -6.35 -30.54
N VAL A 30 -10.09 -7.12 -30.03
CA VAL A 30 -8.68 -6.74 -29.94
C VAL A 30 -7.89 -7.75 -30.76
N PRO A 31 -7.54 -7.43 -32.02
CA PRO A 31 -6.77 -8.33 -32.88
C PRO A 31 -5.29 -8.29 -32.50
N MET A 32 -4.67 -9.46 -32.44
CA MET A 32 -3.25 -9.61 -32.09
C MET A 32 -2.58 -10.52 -33.12
N LEU A 33 -1.38 -10.13 -33.54
CA LEU A 33 -0.61 -10.86 -34.55
C LEU A 33 0.20 -11.98 -33.91
N ILE A 34 0.10 -13.18 -34.53
CA ILE A 34 0.93 -14.31 -34.10
C ILE A 34 2.25 -14.25 -34.86
N PRO A 35 3.42 -14.31 -34.19
CA PRO A 35 4.70 -14.40 -34.89
C PRO A 35 4.74 -15.60 -35.84
N THR A 36 5.36 -15.45 -36.97
CA THR A 36 5.38 -16.46 -38.05
C THR A 36 5.88 -17.82 -37.56
N GLU A 37 6.87 -17.86 -36.68
CA GLU A 37 7.42 -19.10 -36.11
C GLU A 37 6.43 -19.87 -35.23
N LEU A 38 5.53 -19.17 -34.57
CA LEU A 38 4.56 -19.76 -33.63
C LEU A 38 3.25 -20.16 -34.31
N ALA A 39 2.93 -19.54 -35.45
CA ALA A 39 1.64 -19.73 -36.12
C ALA A 39 1.35 -21.19 -36.48
N PRO A 40 2.30 -22.02 -37.00
CA PRO A 40 2.02 -23.41 -37.40
C PRO A 40 1.66 -24.32 -36.24
N THR A 41 2.15 -24.04 -35.04
CA THR A 41 1.99 -24.91 -33.85
C THR A 41 1.02 -24.31 -32.82
N TYR A 42 0.55 -23.10 -33.06
CA TYR A 42 -0.34 -22.42 -32.11
C TYR A 42 -1.74 -23.06 -32.09
N SER A 43 -2.28 -23.24 -30.87
CA SER A 43 -3.63 -23.72 -30.63
C SER A 43 -4.23 -23.04 -29.40
N LEU A 44 -5.48 -22.64 -29.47
CA LEU A 44 -6.23 -22.12 -28.33
C LEU A 44 -6.44 -23.19 -27.23
N ASP A 45 -6.44 -24.46 -27.60
CA ASP A 45 -6.69 -25.57 -26.68
C ASP A 45 -5.43 -26.07 -25.96
N ALA A 46 -4.27 -25.57 -26.33
CA ALA A 46 -3.02 -25.89 -25.64
C ALA A 46 -3.11 -25.40 -24.19
N ARG A 47 -2.69 -26.24 -23.25
CA ARG A 47 -2.67 -25.89 -21.83
C ARG A 47 -1.47 -25.01 -21.53
N SER A 48 -1.73 -23.91 -20.80
CA SER A 48 -0.66 -23.15 -20.18
C SER A 48 -0.15 -23.91 -18.94
N GLU A 49 1.13 -23.76 -18.65
CA GLU A 49 1.73 -24.33 -17.47
C GLU A 49 2.02 -23.26 -16.43
N LEU A 50 1.89 -23.62 -15.15
CA LEU A 50 2.36 -22.77 -14.08
C LEU A 50 3.88 -22.66 -14.17
N PRO A 51 4.46 -21.47 -13.92
CA PRO A 51 5.89 -21.34 -13.84
C PRO A 51 6.43 -22.16 -12.65
N SER A 52 7.62 -22.72 -12.79
CA SER A 52 8.32 -23.38 -11.68
C SER A 52 8.77 -22.38 -10.61
N SER A 53 9.04 -21.16 -11.02
CA SER A 53 9.38 -20.07 -10.11
C SER A 53 8.15 -19.56 -9.37
N ARG A 54 8.39 -19.06 -8.18
CA ARG A 54 7.37 -18.44 -7.31
C ARG A 54 7.87 -17.12 -6.77
N LEU A 55 6.95 -16.31 -6.23
CA LEU A 55 7.29 -15.10 -5.53
C LEU A 55 7.17 -15.32 -4.02
N LYS A 56 8.14 -14.83 -3.27
CA LYS A 56 8.11 -14.81 -1.81
C LYS A 56 8.28 -13.37 -1.35
N LEU A 57 7.35 -12.89 -0.53
CA LEU A 57 7.44 -11.53 0.02
C LEU A 57 8.70 -11.42 0.90
N ASP A 58 9.55 -10.48 0.55
CA ASP A 58 10.86 -10.27 1.16
C ASP A 58 10.88 -8.98 1.99
N TRP A 59 10.27 -7.92 1.48
CA TRP A 59 10.26 -6.62 2.14
C TRP A 59 9.00 -5.82 1.78
N VAL A 60 8.46 -5.12 2.77
CA VAL A 60 7.41 -4.11 2.60
C VAL A 60 8.02 -2.75 2.91
N TYR A 61 8.02 -1.86 1.93
CA TYR A 61 8.42 -0.47 2.11
C TYR A 61 7.21 0.34 2.55
N GLY A 62 7.33 1.04 3.66
CA GLY A 62 6.30 1.91 4.14
C GLY A 62 5.75 1.55 5.51
N TYR A 63 4.83 2.40 5.94
CA TYR A 63 4.16 2.35 7.23
C TYR A 63 2.81 3.03 7.09
N ARG A 64 1.83 2.65 7.88
CA ARG A 64 0.51 3.29 7.86
C ARG A 64 0.28 4.08 9.15
N GLY A 65 0.67 5.36 9.13
CA GLY A 65 0.43 6.30 10.23
C GLY A 65 -0.54 7.41 9.86
N ARG A 66 -0.80 7.59 8.57
CA ARG A 66 -1.64 8.68 8.06
C ARG A 66 -3.07 8.63 8.61
N ASP A 67 -3.68 7.46 8.67
CA ASP A 67 -5.09 7.27 9.03
C ASP A 67 -5.34 6.15 10.04
N CYS A 68 -4.30 5.51 10.56
CA CYS A 68 -4.41 4.46 11.58
C CYS A 68 -3.70 4.87 12.87
N ARG A 69 -4.26 4.42 13.98
CA ARG A 69 -3.77 4.72 15.32
C ARG A 69 -3.15 3.48 15.95
N ALA A 70 -2.24 3.70 16.92
CA ALA A 70 -1.61 2.63 17.69
C ALA A 70 -1.06 1.49 16.83
N ASN A 71 -0.53 1.83 15.65
CA ASN A 71 0.01 0.87 14.69
C ASN A 71 1.52 0.73 14.89
N LEU A 72 1.94 0.37 16.10
CA LEU A 72 3.36 0.22 16.41
C LEU A 72 3.53 -0.42 17.79
N TYR A 73 4.17 -1.61 17.84
CA TYR A 73 4.43 -2.34 19.08
C TYR A 73 5.83 -2.96 19.05
N LEU A 74 6.47 -3.05 20.21
CA LEU A 74 7.72 -3.79 20.36
C LEU A 74 7.46 -5.15 20.98
N LEU A 75 7.98 -6.21 20.37
CA LEU A 75 7.98 -7.57 20.91
C LEU A 75 9.27 -7.85 21.70
N PRO A 76 9.25 -8.82 22.63
CA PRO A 76 10.44 -9.23 23.38
C PRO A 76 11.60 -9.69 22.49
N THR A 77 11.33 -10.16 21.29
CA THR A 77 12.34 -10.54 20.29
C THR A 77 13.15 -9.34 19.77
N GLY A 78 12.73 -8.12 20.04
CA GLY A 78 13.29 -6.90 19.47
C GLY A 78 12.65 -6.48 18.15
N GLU A 79 11.72 -7.26 17.65
CA GLU A 79 10.96 -6.90 16.45
C GLU A 79 9.90 -5.85 16.79
N ILE A 80 9.75 -4.86 15.90
CA ILE A 80 8.60 -3.96 15.93
C ILE A 80 7.50 -4.53 15.02
N VAL A 81 6.25 -4.42 15.45
CA VAL A 81 5.08 -4.93 14.74
C VAL A 81 4.21 -3.76 14.30
N TYR A 82 3.86 -3.75 13.04
CA TYR A 82 2.94 -2.78 12.45
C TYR A 82 2.29 -3.39 11.21
N PHE A 83 1.32 -2.71 10.64
CA PHE A 83 0.69 -3.17 9.40
C PHE A 83 0.77 -2.10 8.32
N VAL A 84 0.81 -2.58 7.07
CA VAL A 84 0.69 -1.78 5.84
C VAL A 84 -0.19 -2.59 4.90
N ALA A 85 -1.21 -1.97 4.30
CA ALA A 85 -2.15 -2.66 3.42
C ALA A 85 -2.77 -3.89 4.12
N SER A 86 -2.70 -5.07 3.53
CA SER A 86 -3.19 -6.30 4.14
C SER A 86 -2.08 -7.12 4.83
N VAL A 87 -0.90 -6.56 5.00
CA VAL A 87 0.28 -7.23 5.56
C VAL A 87 0.56 -6.74 6.98
N ALA A 88 0.71 -7.65 7.92
CA ALA A 88 1.32 -7.35 9.21
C ALA A 88 2.83 -7.61 9.12
N VAL A 89 3.63 -6.61 9.49
CA VAL A 89 5.09 -6.64 9.37
C VAL A 89 5.70 -6.81 10.76
N LEU A 90 6.63 -7.74 10.89
CA LEU A 90 7.47 -7.93 12.07
C LEU A 90 8.90 -7.60 11.66
N TYR A 91 9.36 -6.43 12.06
CA TYR A 91 10.63 -5.89 11.63
C TYR A 91 11.69 -5.95 12.73
N SER A 92 12.73 -6.75 12.51
CA SER A 92 13.93 -6.76 13.34
C SER A 92 14.86 -5.63 12.91
N VAL A 93 14.94 -4.58 13.75
CA VAL A 93 15.78 -3.41 13.48
C VAL A 93 17.25 -3.78 13.48
N GLU A 94 17.66 -4.61 14.43
CA GLU A 94 19.05 -5.04 14.59
C GLU A 94 19.56 -5.85 13.40
N GLU A 95 18.77 -6.82 12.94
CA GLU A 95 19.11 -7.69 11.81
C GLU A 95 18.74 -7.09 10.45
N HIS A 96 17.96 -6.01 10.43
CA HIS A 96 17.38 -5.41 9.24
C HIS A 96 16.65 -6.47 8.39
N ARG A 97 15.72 -7.22 9.02
CA ARG A 97 14.91 -8.27 8.42
C ARG A 97 13.45 -8.10 8.76
N GLN A 98 12.59 -8.47 7.84
CA GLN A 98 11.15 -8.50 8.04
C GLN A 98 10.63 -9.93 7.97
N ARG A 99 9.62 -10.21 8.81
CA ARG A 99 8.73 -11.34 8.67
C ARG A 99 7.32 -10.80 8.43
N HIS A 100 6.47 -11.55 7.77
CA HIS A 100 5.17 -11.06 7.32
C HIS A 100 4.06 -12.06 7.67
N TYR A 101 2.97 -11.55 8.26
CA TYR A 101 1.73 -12.29 8.40
C TYR A 101 0.80 -11.92 7.23
N LEU A 102 0.41 -12.92 6.42
CA LEU A 102 -0.31 -12.75 5.17
C LEU A 102 -1.72 -13.35 5.20
N GLY A 103 -2.31 -13.52 6.38
CA GLY A 103 -3.62 -14.15 6.54
C GLY A 103 -4.81 -13.31 6.09
N HIS A 104 -4.66 -11.99 6.05
CA HIS A 104 -5.75 -11.09 5.66
C HIS A 104 -5.89 -11.01 4.14
N ASN A 105 -7.13 -10.78 3.69
CA ASN A 105 -7.48 -10.64 2.28
C ASN A 105 -7.89 -9.23 1.89
N ASP A 106 -7.87 -8.30 2.82
CA ASP A 106 -8.10 -6.87 2.60
C ASP A 106 -7.39 -6.05 3.68
N ASP A 107 -7.61 -4.76 3.67
CA ASP A 107 -6.90 -3.76 4.46
C ASP A 107 -7.00 -4.02 5.97
N ILE A 108 -5.88 -4.10 6.64
CA ILE A 108 -5.82 -4.18 8.10
C ILE A 108 -6.03 -2.78 8.66
N LYS A 109 -6.83 -2.65 9.71
CA LYS A 109 -7.17 -1.36 10.31
C LYS A 109 -6.80 -1.22 11.77
N CYS A 110 -6.63 -2.31 12.49
CA CYS A 110 -6.27 -2.29 13.90
C CYS A 110 -5.46 -3.52 14.30
N LEU A 111 -4.72 -3.36 15.39
CA LEU A 111 -3.79 -4.38 15.88
C LEU A 111 -3.69 -4.30 17.40
N ALA A 112 -3.62 -5.45 18.05
CA ALA A 112 -3.40 -5.57 19.48
C ALA A 112 -2.47 -6.76 19.79
N VAL A 113 -1.66 -6.62 20.82
CA VAL A 113 -0.74 -7.66 21.30
C VAL A 113 -1.28 -8.22 22.60
N HIS A 114 -1.36 -9.55 22.68
CA HIS A 114 -1.77 -10.27 23.89
C HIS A 114 -0.75 -10.09 25.01
N PRO A 115 -1.16 -10.17 26.29
CA PRO A 115 -0.22 -10.10 27.42
C PRO A 115 0.92 -11.13 27.40
N ASP A 116 0.77 -12.26 26.69
CA ASP A 116 1.86 -13.23 26.48
C ASP A 116 2.99 -12.69 25.59
N MET A 117 2.77 -11.54 24.94
CA MET A 117 3.69 -10.92 24.01
C MET A 117 4.07 -11.78 22.80
N VAL A 118 3.27 -12.78 22.48
CA VAL A 118 3.42 -13.70 21.34
C VAL A 118 2.20 -13.67 20.42
N THR A 119 1.00 -13.74 21.01
CA THR A 119 -0.27 -13.77 20.28
C THR A 119 -0.68 -12.35 19.88
N ILE A 120 -1.07 -12.20 18.62
CA ILE A 120 -1.44 -10.90 18.03
C ILE A 120 -2.85 -11.01 17.44
N ALA A 121 -3.63 -9.95 17.59
CA ALA A 121 -4.91 -9.80 16.93
C ALA A 121 -4.86 -8.66 15.92
N THR A 122 -5.39 -8.89 14.74
CA THR A 122 -5.54 -7.87 13.68
C THR A 122 -6.94 -7.91 13.13
N GLY A 123 -7.51 -6.72 12.91
CA GLY A 123 -8.84 -6.55 12.35
C GLY A 123 -8.79 -5.93 10.96
N GLN A 124 -9.62 -6.42 10.04
CA GLN A 124 -9.66 -5.93 8.67
C GLN A 124 -10.99 -5.28 8.31
N VAL A 125 -10.97 -4.56 7.20
CA VAL A 125 -12.14 -3.96 6.57
C VAL A 125 -12.89 -4.98 5.73
N ALA A 126 -14.16 -4.65 5.40
CA ALA A 126 -14.91 -5.34 4.36
C ALA A 126 -14.31 -5.05 3.00
N GLY A 127 -14.31 -6.04 2.14
CA GLY A 127 -13.84 -5.92 0.76
C GLY A 127 -14.75 -6.65 -0.20
N THR A 128 -14.33 -6.69 -1.46
CA THR A 128 -15.03 -7.41 -2.53
C THR A 128 -14.01 -8.18 -3.35
N SER A 129 -14.30 -9.45 -3.61
CA SER A 129 -13.44 -10.28 -4.46
C SER A 129 -13.61 -9.91 -5.95
N LYS A 130 -12.71 -10.43 -6.78
CA LYS A 130 -12.78 -10.26 -8.24
C LYS A 130 -14.11 -10.73 -8.83
N GLU A 131 -14.71 -11.77 -8.26
CA GLU A 131 -16.00 -12.35 -8.66
C GLU A 131 -17.20 -11.58 -8.09
N GLY A 132 -16.96 -10.46 -7.43
CA GLY A 132 -18.01 -9.65 -6.80
C GLY A 132 -18.54 -10.20 -5.49
N LYS A 133 -17.90 -11.22 -4.90
CA LYS A 133 -18.30 -11.75 -3.60
C LYS A 133 -17.85 -10.82 -2.48
N PRO A 134 -18.71 -10.53 -1.50
CA PRO A 134 -18.31 -9.75 -0.35
C PRO A 134 -17.28 -10.50 0.49
N LEU A 135 -16.22 -9.80 0.88
CA LEU A 135 -15.23 -10.27 1.84
C LEU A 135 -15.58 -9.65 3.19
N PRO A 136 -16.07 -10.44 4.16
CA PRO A 136 -16.55 -9.88 5.43
C PRO A 136 -15.41 -9.36 6.29
N PRO A 137 -15.64 -8.25 7.03
CA PRO A 137 -14.69 -7.79 8.02
C PRO A 137 -14.62 -8.82 9.16
N HIS A 138 -13.43 -9.02 9.70
CA HIS A 138 -13.21 -10.00 10.77
C HIS A 138 -11.91 -9.70 11.52
N VAL A 139 -11.72 -10.40 12.63
CA VAL A 139 -10.50 -10.39 13.42
C VAL A 139 -9.77 -11.71 13.23
N ARG A 140 -8.47 -11.63 12.99
CA ARG A 140 -7.59 -12.81 13.00
C ARG A 140 -6.67 -12.75 14.20
N ILE A 141 -6.58 -13.88 14.89
CA ILE A 141 -5.66 -14.06 16.02
C ILE A 141 -4.60 -15.04 15.57
N TRP A 142 -3.35 -14.64 15.65
CA TRP A 142 -2.24 -15.39 15.10
C TRP A 142 -1.02 -15.36 16.01
N ASP A 143 -0.16 -16.35 15.82
CA ASP A 143 1.08 -16.55 16.58
C ASP A 143 2.23 -15.79 15.89
N SER A 144 2.89 -14.88 16.60
CA SER A 144 3.98 -14.08 16.05
C SER A 144 5.27 -14.88 15.82
N VAL A 145 5.42 -16.04 16.43
CA VAL A 145 6.59 -16.92 16.23
C VAL A 145 6.42 -17.77 14.98
N SER A 146 5.32 -18.51 14.88
CA SER A 146 5.04 -19.41 13.76
C SER A 146 4.37 -18.73 12.57
N LEU A 147 3.76 -17.55 12.78
CA LEU A 147 2.92 -16.85 11.80
C LEU A 147 1.65 -17.63 11.43
N SER A 148 1.26 -18.62 12.22
CA SER A 148 0.06 -19.41 12.01
C SER A 148 -1.18 -18.67 12.51
N THR A 149 -2.28 -18.72 11.76
CA THR A 149 -3.58 -18.25 12.21
C THR A 149 -4.14 -19.24 13.25
N LEU A 150 -4.43 -18.74 14.46
CA LEU A 150 -5.00 -19.52 15.54
C LEU A 150 -6.53 -19.48 15.53
N HIS A 151 -7.12 -18.30 15.33
CA HIS A 151 -8.57 -18.09 15.35
C HIS A 151 -8.99 -17.02 14.36
N VAL A 152 -10.22 -17.15 13.86
CA VAL A 152 -10.90 -16.15 13.04
C VAL A 152 -12.22 -15.84 13.71
N LEU A 153 -12.46 -14.56 14.03
CA LEU A 153 -13.63 -14.12 14.78
C LEU A 153 -14.52 -13.19 13.96
N GLY A 154 -15.82 -13.35 14.10
CA GLY A 154 -16.79 -12.35 13.71
C GLY A 154 -17.18 -12.33 12.24
N LEU A 155 -16.90 -13.40 11.49
CA LEU A 155 -17.42 -13.55 10.13
C LEU A 155 -18.95 -13.49 10.14
N GLY A 156 -19.53 -12.54 9.36
CA GLY A 156 -20.97 -12.34 9.34
C GLY A 156 -21.55 -11.54 10.52
N VAL A 157 -20.72 -11.11 11.47
CA VAL A 157 -21.14 -10.33 12.65
C VAL A 157 -20.77 -8.85 12.50
N PHE A 158 -19.52 -8.57 12.12
CA PHE A 158 -19.05 -7.20 11.95
C PHE A 158 -19.57 -6.61 10.64
N ASP A 159 -19.79 -5.29 10.66
CA ASP A 159 -20.25 -4.52 9.51
C ASP A 159 -19.21 -3.48 9.11
N ARG A 160 -18.92 -3.34 7.82
CA ARG A 160 -18.00 -2.41 7.16
C ARG A 160 -16.54 -2.62 7.50
N ALA A 161 -16.17 -2.56 8.77
CA ALA A 161 -14.77 -2.70 9.18
C ALA A 161 -14.69 -3.00 10.67
N VAL A 162 -13.60 -3.65 11.09
CA VAL A 162 -13.20 -3.71 12.49
C VAL A 162 -12.21 -2.58 12.73
N CYS A 163 -12.58 -1.59 13.53
CA CYS A 163 -11.76 -0.38 13.74
C CYS A 163 -10.92 -0.40 15.02
N CYS A 164 -11.30 -1.22 16.00
CA CYS A 164 -10.58 -1.34 17.27
C CYS A 164 -10.56 -2.79 17.73
N VAL A 165 -9.46 -3.23 18.32
CA VAL A 165 -9.31 -4.51 19.00
C VAL A 165 -8.44 -4.34 20.24
N GLY A 166 -8.68 -5.17 21.26
CA GLY A 166 -7.86 -5.17 22.45
C GLY A 166 -8.06 -6.45 23.25
N PHE A 167 -6.96 -7.02 23.75
CA PHE A 167 -7.04 -8.17 24.66
C PHE A 167 -7.27 -7.71 26.09
N SER A 168 -7.96 -8.51 26.88
CA SER A 168 -7.97 -8.36 28.33
C SER A 168 -6.58 -8.61 28.88
N LYS A 169 -6.27 -8.04 30.06
CA LYS A 169 -4.88 -7.99 30.58
C LYS A 169 -4.69 -8.76 31.87
N SER A 170 -5.57 -8.52 32.86
CA SER A 170 -5.38 -9.06 34.21
C SER A 170 -5.88 -10.50 34.42
N ASN A 171 -6.65 -11.03 33.48
CA ASN A 171 -7.21 -12.40 33.55
C ASN A 171 -6.46 -13.37 32.62
N GLY A 172 -5.21 -13.11 32.31
CA GLY A 172 -4.43 -13.93 31.38
C GLY A 172 -4.76 -13.69 29.91
N GLY A 173 -5.46 -12.61 29.59
CA GLY A 173 -5.81 -12.25 28.20
C GLY A 173 -6.88 -13.14 27.58
N ASN A 174 -7.79 -13.67 28.36
CA ASN A 174 -8.82 -14.63 27.91
C ASN A 174 -9.89 -14.02 27.02
N LEU A 175 -10.07 -12.71 27.08
CA LEU A 175 -11.09 -11.99 26.34
C LEU A 175 -10.48 -11.04 25.31
N LEU A 176 -11.23 -10.82 24.25
CA LEU A 176 -10.93 -9.81 23.23
C LEU A 176 -12.13 -8.89 23.10
N CYS A 177 -11.91 -7.57 23.10
CA CYS A 177 -12.92 -6.60 22.69
C CYS A 177 -12.66 -6.16 21.26
N ALA A 178 -13.73 -5.87 20.52
CA ALA A 178 -13.67 -5.34 19.18
C ALA A 178 -14.81 -4.35 18.95
N VAL A 179 -14.53 -3.34 18.11
CA VAL A 179 -15.55 -2.38 17.67
C VAL A 179 -15.57 -2.39 16.15
N ASP A 180 -16.77 -2.46 15.58
CA ASP A 180 -16.95 -2.34 14.14
C ASP A 180 -17.36 -0.92 13.72
N GLU A 181 -17.47 -0.69 12.41
CA GLU A 181 -17.92 0.58 11.84
C GLU A 181 -19.39 0.55 11.40
N SER A 182 -20.21 -0.30 12.02
CA SER A 182 -21.66 -0.25 11.88
C SER A 182 -22.21 1.12 12.33
N ASN A 183 -23.45 1.40 12.00
CA ASN A 183 -24.06 2.69 12.38
C ASN A 183 -24.02 2.97 13.88
N ASP A 184 -24.20 1.93 14.69
CA ASP A 184 -24.16 2.00 16.15
C ASP A 184 -22.76 1.75 16.73
N ARG A 185 -21.79 1.42 15.90
CA ARG A 185 -20.43 1.03 16.29
C ARG A 185 -20.43 0.08 17.47
N MET A 186 -20.85 -1.17 17.20
CA MET A 186 -21.04 -2.19 18.23
C MET A 186 -19.70 -2.54 18.89
N LEU A 187 -19.68 -2.46 20.21
CA LEU A 187 -18.62 -3.03 21.03
C LEU A 187 -19.00 -4.48 21.35
N SER A 188 -18.15 -5.43 21.00
CA SER A 188 -18.35 -6.84 21.30
C SER A 188 -17.18 -7.38 22.11
N VAL A 189 -17.49 -8.31 23.01
CA VAL A 189 -16.49 -9.01 23.82
C VAL A 189 -16.56 -10.49 23.48
N TRP A 190 -15.39 -11.08 23.22
CA TRP A 190 -15.25 -12.44 22.71
C TRP A 190 -14.40 -13.29 23.65
N ASP A 191 -14.85 -14.53 23.87
CA ASP A 191 -13.96 -15.60 24.32
C ASP A 191 -13.25 -16.10 23.06
N TRP A 192 -12.06 -15.54 22.77
CA TRP A 192 -11.42 -15.76 21.49
C TRP A 192 -10.91 -17.19 21.29
N ALA A 193 -10.56 -17.91 22.35
CA ALA A 193 -10.15 -19.31 22.26
C ALA A 193 -11.30 -20.22 21.83
N LYS A 194 -12.52 -19.86 22.19
CA LYS A 194 -13.75 -20.57 21.79
C LYS A 194 -14.40 -19.99 20.53
N GLU A 195 -13.86 -18.88 20.01
CA GLU A 195 -14.44 -18.12 18.89
C GLU A 195 -15.91 -17.73 19.13
N ALA A 196 -16.25 -17.45 20.37
CA ALA A 196 -17.61 -17.18 20.81
C ALA A 196 -17.76 -15.73 21.30
N LYS A 197 -18.81 -15.06 20.83
CA LYS A 197 -19.18 -13.74 21.33
C LYS A 197 -19.84 -13.90 22.70
N VAL A 198 -19.29 -13.24 23.71
CA VAL A 198 -19.82 -13.26 25.10
C VAL A 198 -20.96 -12.27 25.24
N VAL A 199 -20.79 -11.06 24.76
CA VAL A 199 -21.72 -9.96 24.87
C VAL A 199 -21.40 -8.86 23.86
N ASP A 200 -22.40 -8.06 23.53
CA ASP A 200 -22.22 -6.83 22.76
C ASP A 200 -23.04 -5.67 23.32
N GLY A 201 -22.73 -4.47 22.86
CA GLY A 201 -23.46 -3.27 23.22
C GLY A 201 -23.22 -2.17 22.21
N LYS A 202 -24.23 -1.32 22.03
CA LYS A 202 -24.13 -0.14 21.16
C LYS A 202 -23.18 0.87 21.79
N CYS A 203 -22.14 1.25 21.06
CA CYS A 203 -21.13 2.17 21.56
C CYS A 203 -21.51 3.63 21.27
N SER A 204 -21.50 4.03 20.00
CA SER A 204 -21.71 5.43 19.61
C SER A 204 -22.15 5.55 18.16
N ASN A 205 -22.89 6.59 17.84
CA ASN A 205 -23.18 6.99 16.46
C ASN A 205 -21.98 7.67 15.80
N GLU A 206 -21.00 8.06 16.59
CA GLU A 206 -19.79 8.76 16.13
C GLU A 206 -18.58 7.84 16.15
N ALA A 207 -17.54 8.23 15.43
CA ALA A 207 -16.31 7.41 15.28
C ALA A 207 -15.70 7.00 16.63
N VAL A 208 -15.40 5.71 16.77
CA VAL A 208 -14.68 5.14 17.91
C VAL A 208 -13.23 4.92 17.49
N LEU A 209 -12.30 5.47 18.26
CA LEU A 209 -10.87 5.45 17.94
C LEU A 209 -10.09 4.46 18.79
N VAL A 210 -10.52 4.22 20.02
CA VAL A 210 -9.86 3.32 20.96
C VAL A 210 -10.92 2.47 21.68
N ALA A 211 -10.61 1.18 21.84
CA ALA A 211 -11.33 0.27 22.73
C ALA A 211 -10.29 -0.59 23.46
N THR A 212 -10.31 -0.57 24.77
CA THR A 212 -9.28 -1.24 25.58
C THR A 212 -9.86 -1.73 26.90
N PHE A 213 -9.30 -2.82 27.43
CA PHE A 213 -9.58 -3.28 28.78
C PHE A 213 -8.72 -2.52 29.80
N HIS A 214 -9.27 -2.33 30.98
CA HIS A 214 -8.50 -1.83 32.12
C HIS A 214 -7.42 -2.85 32.51
N PRO A 215 -6.20 -2.41 32.85
CA PRO A 215 -5.07 -3.33 33.07
C PRO A 215 -5.19 -4.21 34.32
N THR A 216 -5.95 -3.80 35.33
CA THR A 216 -6.08 -4.53 36.60
C THR A 216 -7.48 -5.05 36.89
N ASP A 217 -8.51 -4.54 36.20
CA ASP A 217 -9.90 -4.95 36.38
C ASP A 217 -10.48 -5.44 35.04
N PRO A 218 -10.63 -6.77 34.84
CA PRO A 218 -11.10 -7.32 33.58
C PRO A 218 -12.58 -7.04 33.30
N THR A 219 -13.31 -6.49 34.26
CA THR A 219 -14.72 -6.12 34.09
C THR A 219 -14.91 -4.69 33.58
N VAL A 220 -13.82 -3.91 33.48
CA VAL A 220 -13.84 -2.52 33.03
C VAL A 220 -13.22 -2.41 31.65
N LEU A 221 -13.97 -1.79 30.73
CA LEU A 221 -13.50 -1.43 29.40
C LEU A 221 -13.66 0.08 29.19
N ILE A 222 -12.85 0.62 28.31
CA ILE A 222 -12.89 2.04 27.94
C ILE A 222 -12.95 2.14 26.44
N THR A 223 -13.91 2.93 25.94
CA THR A 223 -13.97 3.33 24.52
C THR A 223 -13.97 4.84 24.44
N CYS A 224 -13.31 5.37 23.44
CA CYS A 224 -13.31 6.80 23.20
C CYS A 224 -13.20 7.12 21.70
N GLY A 225 -13.57 8.33 21.36
CA GLY A 225 -13.51 8.82 20.00
C GLY A 225 -14.13 10.20 19.85
N LYS A 226 -14.86 10.38 18.76
CA LYS A 226 -15.50 11.66 18.46
C LYS A 226 -16.62 11.94 19.48
N SER A 227 -16.47 13.04 20.19
CA SER A 227 -17.46 13.57 21.17
C SER A 227 -17.77 12.66 22.35
N HIS A 228 -16.99 11.62 22.61
CA HIS A 228 -17.27 10.71 23.72
C HIS A 228 -16.05 10.05 24.31
N ILE A 229 -16.19 9.70 25.59
CA ILE A 229 -15.46 8.64 26.28
C ILE A 229 -16.45 7.88 27.15
N TYR A 230 -16.46 6.55 27.06
CA TYR A 230 -17.33 5.70 27.84
C TYR A 230 -16.52 4.73 28.70
N PHE A 231 -16.96 4.57 29.94
CA PHE A 231 -16.46 3.58 30.89
C PHE A 231 -17.48 2.46 31.00
N TRP A 232 -17.12 1.28 30.55
CA TRP A 232 -18.01 0.12 30.47
C TRP A 232 -17.79 -0.80 31.64
N SER A 233 -18.89 -1.43 32.13
CA SER A 233 -18.84 -2.49 33.12
C SER A 233 -19.36 -3.77 32.49
N LEU A 234 -18.56 -4.85 32.59
CA LEU A 234 -18.92 -6.19 32.14
C LEU A 234 -19.31 -7.03 33.36
N GLU A 235 -20.61 -7.23 33.58
CA GLU A 235 -21.13 -7.96 34.72
C GLU A 235 -22.25 -8.91 34.28
N GLY A 236 -22.14 -10.17 34.69
CA GLY A 236 -23.19 -11.17 34.49
C GLY A 236 -23.60 -11.38 33.03
N GLY A 237 -22.67 -11.22 32.08
CA GLY A 237 -22.95 -11.37 30.65
C GLY A 237 -23.63 -10.15 30.02
N SER A 238 -23.60 -9.00 30.67
CA SER A 238 -24.13 -7.73 30.15
C SER A 238 -23.06 -6.63 30.16
N LEU A 239 -23.18 -5.69 29.23
CA LEU A 239 -22.37 -4.47 29.16
C LEU A 239 -23.24 -3.26 29.50
N SER A 240 -22.79 -2.46 30.47
CA SER A 240 -23.35 -1.14 30.75
C SER A 240 -22.30 -0.07 30.62
N LYS A 241 -22.68 1.09 30.11
CA LYS A 241 -21.73 2.20 29.91
C LYS A 241 -22.07 3.42 30.74
N ARG A 242 -21.06 4.10 31.23
CA ARG A 242 -21.15 5.41 31.85
C ARG A 242 -20.37 6.41 31.03
N GLN A 243 -20.99 7.55 30.75
CA GLN A 243 -20.32 8.63 30.03
C GLN A 243 -19.28 9.30 30.91
N GLY A 244 -18.11 9.60 30.37
CA GLY A 244 -17.11 10.41 31.04
C GLY A 244 -17.60 11.82 31.27
N LEU A 245 -17.45 12.34 32.49
CA LEU A 245 -17.92 13.66 32.92
C LEU A 245 -16.74 14.64 32.92
N PHE A 246 -16.80 15.62 32.04
CA PHE A 246 -15.79 16.69 31.94
C PHE A 246 -16.00 17.81 32.96
N GLU A 247 -17.22 17.95 33.49
CA GLU A 247 -17.61 18.93 34.52
C GLU A 247 -17.19 20.34 34.15
N LYS A 248 -16.26 20.93 34.93
CA LYS A 248 -15.71 22.27 34.71
C LYS A 248 -14.74 22.36 33.52
N HIS A 249 -14.30 21.24 32.97
CA HIS A 249 -13.35 21.21 31.86
C HIS A 249 -14.12 21.23 30.53
N GLU A 250 -13.50 21.80 29.51
CA GLU A 250 -14.07 21.85 28.18
C GLU A 250 -14.10 20.44 27.57
N LYS A 251 -15.26 20.01 27.08
CA LYS A 251 -15.41 18.72 26.40
C LYS A 251 -14.72 18.79 25.03
N PRO A 252 -13.74 17.93 24.76
CA PRO A 252 -13.04 17.94 23.49
C PRO A 252 -13.90 17.42 22.35
N LYS A 253 -13.59 17.83 21.12
CA LYS A 253 -14.22 17.27 19.93
C LYS A 253 -13.89 15.80 19.73
N TYR A 254 -12.64 15.41 20.01
CA TYR A 254 -12.16 14.03 19.97
C TYR A 254 -11.35 13.70 21.20
N VAL A 255 -11.61 12.52 21.79
CA VAL A 255 -10.68 11.87 22.70
C VAL A 255 -9.85 10.90 21.88
N LEU A 256 -8.55 11.17 21.75
CA LEU A 256 -7.70 10.58 20.70
C LEU A 256 -6.92 9.37 21.14
N CYS A 257 -6.52 9.31 22.40
CA CYS A 257 -5.68 8.24 22.91
C CYS A 257 -5.93 7.98 24.39
N VAL A 258 -5.60 6.77 24.83
CA VAL A 258 -5.78 6.31 26.21
C VAL A 258 -4.53 5.50 26.61
N THR A 259 -4.05 5.71 27.81
CA THR A 259 -3.05 4.83 28.44
C THR A 259 -3.35 4.67 29.92
N PHE A 260 -2.63 3.76 30.57
CA PHE A 260 -2.81 3.44 31.98
C PHE A 260 -1.50 3.55 32.71
N LEU A 261 -1.51 4.20 33.87
CA LEU A 261 -0.38 4.23 34.77
C LEU A 261 -0.38 3.00 35.69
N GLU A 262 0.75 2.73 36.31
CA GLU A 262 0.96 1.57 37.17
C GLU A 262 -0.11 1.43 38.27
N GLY A 263 -0.57 2.55 38.85
CA GLY A 263 -1.62 2.57 39.85
C GLY A 263 -3.04 2.28 39.33
N GLY A 264 -3.22 2.08 38.02
CA GLY A 264 -4.51 1.84 37.40
C GLY A 264 -5.26 3.10 36.98
N ASP A 265 -4.65 4.27 37.14
CA ASP A 265 -5.24 5.52 36.64
C ASP A 265 -5.26 5.53 35.13
N VAL A 266 -6.37 6.02 34.57
CA VAL A 266 -6.57 6.18 33.14
C VAL A 266 -6.16 7.57 32.74
N VAL A 267 -5.31 7.69 31.72
CA VAL A 267 -4.89 8.98 31.14
C VAL A 267 -5.36 9.06 29.70
N THR A 268 -6.03 10.15 29.35
CA THR A 268 -6.50 10.42 27.99
C THR A 268 -5.83 11.65 27.41
N GLY A 269 -5.57 11.63 26.12
CA GLY A 269 -5.17 12.79 25.32
C GLY A 269 -6.27 13.13 24.33
N ASP A 270 -6.48 14.42 24.07
CA ASP A 270 -7.59 14.86 23.24
C ASP A 270 -7.18 15.85 22.16
N SER A 271 -8.15 16.20 21.31
CA SER A 271 -7.96 17.15 20.21
C SER A 271 -7.71 18.60 20.66
N GLY A 272 -8.01 18.92 21.91
CA GLY A 272 -7.74 20.22 22.52
C GLY A 272 -6.30 20.37 23.05
N GLY A 273 -5.50 19.29 22.98
CA GLY A 273 -4.12 19.30 23.48
C GLY A 273 -3.98 19.05 24.97
N ASN A 274 -5.02 18.57 25.63
CA ASN A 274 -5.06 18.37 27.08
C ASN A 274 -4.89 16.90 27.44
N LEU A 275 -4.30 16.65 28.60
CA LEU A 275 -4.29 15.35 29.24
C LEU A 275 -5.24 15.40 30.44
N TYR A 276 -6.11 14.40 30.52
CA TYR A 276 -7.00 14.21 31.68
C TYR A 276 -6.71 12.87 32.34
N VAL A 277 -6.67 12.89 33.66
CA VAL A 277 -6.50 11.70 34.49
C VAL A 277 -7.85 11.34 35.08
N TRP A 278 -8.28 10.10 34.86
CA TRP A 278 -9.53 9.53 35.35
C TRP A 278 -9.19 8.51 36.43
N GLY A 279 -9.74 8.62 37.60
CA GLY A 279 -9.39 7.74 38.72
C GLY A 279 -9.82 6.29 38.45
N LYS A 280 -8.89 5.35 38.46
CA LYS A 280 -9.08 3.87 38.47
C LYS A 280 -10.31 3.32 37.72
N GLY A 281 -10.53 3.79 36.50
CA GLY A 281 -11.68 3.39 35.70
C GLY A 281 -12.99 4.09 36.05
N GLY A 282 -12.96 5.09 36.91
CA GLY A 282 -14.10 5.97 37.19
C GLY A 282 -14.32 6.98 36.06
N ASN A 283 -15.54 7.48 35.96
CA ASN A 283 -15.94 8.38 34.88
C ASN A 283 -15.77 9.89 35.19
N ARG A 284 -15.00 10.23 36.23
CA ARG A 284 -14.72 11.62 36.63
C ARG A 284 -13.25 11.93 36.53
N ILE A 285 -12.95 13.16 36.11
CA ILE A 285 -11.58 13.67 36.02
C ILE A 285 -11.06 13.97 37.43
N THR A 286 -9.93 13.39 37.78
CA THR A 286 -9.24 13.62 39.06
C THR A 286 -8.10 14.63 38.94
N GLN A 287 -7.51 14.75 37.77
CA GLN A 287 -6.42 15.70 37.48
C GLN A 287 -6.41 16.06 36.02
N ALA A 288 -5.95 17.25 35.69
CA ALA A 288 -5.84 17.75 34.32
C ALA A 288 -4.48 18.40 34.07
N VAL A 289 -3.92 18.12 32.90
CA VAL A 289 -2.75 18.84 32.37
C VAL A 289 -3.23 19.62 31.14
N LEU A 290 -3.51 20.90 31.32
CA LEU A 290 -4.02 21.76 30.27
C LEU A 290 -2.87 22.30 29.42
N GLY A 291 -3.08 22.34 28.11
CA GLY A 291 -2.09 22.85 27.18
C GLY A 291 -0.83 21.99 27.08
N ALA A 292 -0.95 20.67 27.27
CA ALA A 292 0.18 19.75 27.16
C ALA A 292 0.83 19.82 25.77
N HIS A 293 0.00 20.01 24.74
CA HIS A 293 0.45 20.19 23.36
C HIS A 293 -0.34 21.32 22.69
N ASP A 294 0.28 21.97 21.72
CA ASP A 294 -0.41 22.86 20.79
C ASP A 294 -1.04 22.01 19.68
N GLY A 295 -2.35 21.89 19.69
CA GLY A 295 -3.09 20.95 18.85
C GLY A 295 -3.33 19.61 19.56
N GLY A 296 -3.76 18.58 18.83
CA GLY A 296 -4.16 17.32 19.40
C GLY A 296 -3.03 16.48 19.97
N VAL A 297 -3.34 15.74 21.03
CA VAL A 297 -2.47 14.69 21.58
C VAL A 297 -2.87 13.37 20.92
N PHE A 298 -2.02 12.82 20.07
CA PHE A 298 -2.33 11.61 19.29
C PHE A 298 -1.72 10.33 19.86
N GLY A 299 -0.62 10.42 20.57
CA GLY A 299 0.05 9.28 21.16
C GLY A 299 0.25 9.44 22.66
N LEU A 300 -0.02 8.39 23.41
CA LEU A 300 0.29 8.27 24.83
C LEU A 300 0.92 6.92 25.08
N CYS A 301 1.98 6.90 25.89
CA CYS A 301 2.67 5.68 26.28
C CYS A 301 3.11 5.79 27.73
N ALA A 302 2.64 4.87 28.58
CA ALA A 302 3.15 4.73 29.93
C ALA A 302 4.42 3.88 29.90
N LEU A 303 5.51 4.42 30.42
CA LEU A 303 6.80 3.74 30.46
C LEU A 303 6.93 2.84 31.68
N ARG A 304 7.80 1.85 31.60
CA ARG A 304 8.05 0.88 32.68
C ARG A 304 8.59 1.51 33.95
N ASP A 305 9.27 2.66 33.85
CA ASP A 305 9.79 3.40 35.00
C ASP A 305 8.75 4.27 35.72
N GLY A 306 7.49 4.22 35.30
CA GLY A 306 6.39 5.00 35.87
C GLY A 306 6.19 6.38 35.27
N THR A 307 7.00 6.78 34.31
CA THR A 307 6.84 8.04 33.58
C THR A 307 5.86 7.88 32.41
N LEU A 308 5.43 9.00 31.84
CA LEU A 308 4.47 9.06 30.75
C LEU A 308 5.07 9.83 29.59
N VAL A 309 4.85 9.35 28.36
CA VAL A 309 5.21 10.04 27.13
C VAL A 309 3.96 10.41 26.36
N SER A 310 3.89 11.66 25.91
CA SER A 310 2.84 12.13 25.00
C SER A 310 3.42 12.61 23.68
N GLY A 311 2.68 12.37 22.59
CA GLY A 311 3.05 12.80 21.25
C GLY A 311 1.99 13.74 20.67
N GLY A 312 2.42 14.91 20.23
CA GLY A 312 1.56 15.93 19.64
C GLY A 312 1.54 15.87 18.12
N GLY A 313 0.38 16.12 17.54
CA GLY A 313 0.22 16.22 16.09
C GLY A 313 0.83 17.52 15.56
N ARG A 314 0.13 18.62 15.75
CA ARG A 314 0.49 19.91 15.18
C ARG A 314 1.84 20.46 15.61
N ASP A 315 2.18 20.35 16.89
CA ASP A 315 3.45 20.84 17.44
C ASP A 315 4.63 19.89 17.20
N ARG A 316 4.36 18.66 16.75
CA ARG A 316 5.39 17.63 16.49
C ARG A 316 6.31 17.36 17.68
N ARG A 317 5.80 17.51 18.89
CA ARG A 317 6.59 17.34 20.13
C ARG A 317 6.32 15.99 20.76
N VAL A 318 7.39 15.41 21.29
CA VAL A 318 7.34 14.25 22.17
C VAL A 318 7.76 14.74 23.55
N VAL A 319 6.86 14.63 24.53
CA VAL A 319 7.04 15.17 25.88
C VAL A 319 7.07 14.05 26.89
N LEU A 320 8.08 14.08 27.77
CA LEU A 320 8.20 13.19 28.91
C LEU A 320 7.62 13.85 30.16
N TRP A 321 6.72 13.16 30.83
CA TRP A 321 6.04 13.60 32.05
C TRP A 321 6.43 12.70 33.21
N GLY A 322 6.67 13.26 34.37
CA GLY A 322 6.87 12.52 35.59
C GLY A 322 5.58 11.87 36.11
N SER A 323 5.72 11.03 37.13
CA SER A 323 4.56 10.40 37.79
C SER A 323 3.61 11.39 38.45
N ASP A 324 4.06 12.59 38.73
CA ASP A 324 3.29 13.74 39.24
C ASP A 324 2.71 14.62 38.11
N TYR A 325 2.88 14.23 36.85
CA TYR A 325 2.48 14.97 35.64
C TYR A 325 3.23 16.29 35.42
N SER A 326 4.39 16.46 36.04
CA SER A 326 5.29 17.57 35.72
C SER A 326 6.07 17.28 34.46
N LYS A 327 6.29 18.30 33.63
CA LYS A 327 7.08 18.18 32.40
C LYS A 327 8.56 18.00 32.76
N LEU A 328 9.15 16.88 32.32
CA LEU A 328 10.54 16.56 32.56
C LEU A 328 11.44 16.91 31.38
N GLN A 329 11.02 16.60 30.17
CA GLN A 329 11.79 16.81 28.95
C GLN A 329 10.86 16.88 27.76
N GLU A 330 11.28 17.57 26.70
CA GLU A 330 10.58 17.55 25.42
C GLU A 330 11.58 17.59 24.27
N VAL A 331 11.16 17.07 23.12
CA VAL A 331 11.91 17.12 21.87
C VAL A 331 10.94 17.28 20.70
N GLU A 332 11.37 18.03 19.69
CA GLU A 332 10.59 18.23 18.47
C GLU A 332 11.02 17.22 17.41
N VAL A 333 10.04 16.57 16.78
CA VAL A 333 10.28 15.73 15.62
C VAL A 333 10.53 16.64 14.40
N PRO A 334 11.57 16.36 13.59
CA PRO A 334 11.84 17.16 12.39
C PRO A 334 10.61 17.27 11.46
N GLU A 335 10.43 18.44 10.86
CA GLU A 335 9.27 18.77 10.04
C GLU A 335 9.06 17.78 8.87
N ASP A 336 10.15 17.32 8.27
CA ASP A 336 10.11 16.39 7.13
C ASP A 336 9.41 15.07 7.45
N PHE A 337 9.42 14.65 8.72
CA PHE A 337 8.82 13.38 9.15
C PHE A 337 7.34 13.53 9.53
N GLY A 338 6.87 14.76 9.71
CA GLY A 338 5.47 15.07 9.94
C GLY A 338 4.99 14.92 11.39
N PRO A 339 3.70 15.16 11.61
CA PRO A 339 3.08 15.06 12.92
C PRO A 339 3.18 13.67 13.54
N VAL A 340 3.31 13.61 14.88
CA VAL A 340 3.32 12.35 15.63
C VAL A 340 1.92 11.75 15.63
N ARG A 341 1.84 10.45 15.35
CA ARG A 341 0.59 9.68 15.38
C ARG A 341 0.55 8.67 16.52
N THR A 342 1.67 8.05 16.83
CA THR A 342 1.79 7.07 17.91
C THR A 342 3.19 7.06 18.50
N VAL A 343 3.30 6.62 19.75
CA VAL A 343 4.57 6.44 20.46
C VAL A 343 4.58 5.06 21.10
N ALA A 344 5.65 4.32 20.94
CA ALA A 344 5.84 3.01 21.57
C ALA A 344 7.16 2.96 22.34
N GLU A 345 7.14 2.31 23.51
CA GLU A 345 8.33 2.09 24.30
C GLU A 345 9.24 1.04 23.67
N GLY A 346 10.53 1.37 23.55
CA GLY A 346 11.58 0.46 23.13
C GLY A 346 12.38 -0.06 24.33
N ARG A 347 13.58 -0.55 24.03
CA ARG A 347 14.53 -0.99 25.07
C ARG A 347 15.29 0.22 25.64
N GLY A 348 15.55 0.19 26.93
CA GLY A 348 16.23 1.30 27.63
C GLY A 348 15.39 2.57 27.56
N ASP A 349 15.99 3.68 27.14
CA ASP A 349 15.31 4.96 26.92
C ASP A 349 14.83 5.16 25.47
N THR A 350 14.98 4.15 24.62
CA THR A 350 14.57 4.19 23.21
C THR A 350 13.04 4.26 23.09
N LEU A 351 12.59 5.14 22.21
CA LEU A 351 11.20 5.26 21.80
C LEU A 351 11.09 5.06 20.28
N TYR A 352 9.98 4.49 19.86
CA TYR A 352 9.59 4.45 18.46
C TYR A 352 8.40 5.37 18.24
N VAL A 353 8.46 6.16 17.19
CA VAL A 353 7.43 7.15 16.85
C VAL A 353 6.90 6.86 15.44
N GLY A 354 5.60 6.66 15.32
CA GLY A 354 4.92 6.60 14.03
C GLY A 354 4.33 7.97 13.69
N THR A 355 4.45 8.39 12.43
CA THR A 355 4.00 9.72 11.99
C THR A 355 2.89 9.64 10.95
N THR A 356 2.21 10.77 10.75
CA THR A 356 1.17 10.91 9.71
C THR A 356 1.73 10.90 8.29
N ARG A 357 3.04 11.07 8.13
CA ARG A 357 3.72 10.96 6.84
C ARG A 357 4.28 9.56 6.59
N ASN A 358 3.69 8.57 7.24
CA ASN A 358 4.02 7.16 7.08
C ASN A 358 5.50 6.84 7.35
N CYS A 359 6.07 7.52 8.36
CA CYS A 359 7.42 7.25 8.85
C CYS A 359 7.39 6.57 10.21
N ILE A 360 8.36 5.71 10.46
CA ILE A 360 8.70 5.24 11.80
C ILE A 360 10.06 5.81 12.15
N LEU A 361 10.14 6.44 13.33
CA LEU A 361 11.35 7.05 13.86
C LEU A 361 11.82 6.29 15.09
N GLN A 362 13.12 6.33 15.34
CA GLN A 362 13.75 5.75 16.52
C GLN A 362 14.60 6.80 17.21
N GLY A 363 14.54 6.85 18.52
CA GLY A 363 15.34 7.80 19.29
C GLY A 363 14.91 7.88 20.74
N SER A 364 15.09 9.05 21.33
CA SER A 364 14.67 9.35 22.70
C SER A 364 14.38 10.83 22.87
N VAL A 365 13.74 11.19 23.98
CA VAL A 365 13.52 12.61 24.33
C VAL A 365 14.82 13.36 24.58
N HIS A 366 15.92 12.66 24.82
CA HIS A 366 17.23 13.24 25.09
C HIS A 366 18.09 13.41 23.83
N THR A 367 17.98 12.48 22.88
CA THR A 367 18.84 12.44 21.68
C THR A 367 18.13 12.92 20.41
N GLY A 368 16.79 13.06 20.45
CA GLY A 368 15.99 13.30 19.26
C GLY A 368 15.74 12.01 18.48
N PHE A 369 15.12 12.15 17.30
CA PHE A 369 14.66 11.01 16.50
C PHE A 369 15.30 11.00 15.12
N SER A 370 15.62 9.80 14.67
CA SER A 370 16.10 9.53 13.32
C SER A 370 15.18 8.58 12.58
N LEU A 371 15.20 8.66 11.25
CA LEU A 371 14.35 7.85 10.39
C LEU A 371 14.74 6.37 10.42
N LEU A 372 13.76 5.51 10.67
CA LEU A 372 13.90 4.06 10.64
C LEU A 372 13.19 3.42 9.46
N VAL A 373 11.93 3.81 9.23
CA VAL A 373 11.10 3.32 8.12
C VAL A 373 10.50 4.52 7.41
N GLN A 374 10.59 4.51 6.08
CA GLN A 374 10.01 5.54 5.23
C GLN A 374 9.14 4.89 4.16
N GLY A 375 8.05 5.58 3.77
CA GLY A 375 7.18 5.16 2.69
C GLY A 375 6.51 6.34 2.03
N HIS A 376 5.72 6.05 1.04
CA HIS A 376 4.84 7.03 0.40
C HIS A 376 3.62 7.31 1.27
N VAL A 377 3.01 8.47 1.05
CA VAL A 377 1.88 8.97 1.85
C VAL A 377 0.57 8.92 1.08
N GLU A 378 0.64 8.97 -0.23
CA GLU A 378 -0.50 8.97 -1.14
C GLU A 378 -0.33 7.92 -2.23
N GLU A 379 -1.29 7.82 -3.16
CA GLU A 379 -1.32 6.82 -4.22
C GLU A 379 -0.02 6.76 -5.03
N LEU A 380 0.46 5.54 -5.25
CA LEU A 380 1.63 5.25 -6.06
C LEU A 380 1.22 4.85 -7.47
N TRP A 381 1.96 5.33 -8.46
CA TRP A 381 1.76 4.99 -9.87
C TRP A 381 3.05 4.68 -10.60
N GLY A 382 4.10 5.48 -10.40
CA GLY A 382 5.35 5.34 -11.11
C GLY A 382 6.29 4.33 -10.46
N LEU A 383 6.81 3.42 -11.26
CA LEU A 383 7.81 2.42 -10.87
C LEU A 383 8.74 2.20 -12.05
N ALA A 384 10.04 2.27 -11.81
CA ALA A 384 11.05 1.93 -12.79
C ALA A 384 12.23 1.26 -12.12
N THR A 385 12.82 0.27 -12.81
CA THR A 385 14.01 -0.43 -12.32
C THR A 385 15.25 0.02 -13.07
N HIS A 386 16.37 0.14 -12.35
CA HIS A 386 17.66 0.52 -12.93
C HIS A 386 18.13 -0.56 -13.93
N PRO A 387 18.68 -0.18 -15.09
CA PRO A 387 19.03 -1.16 -16.12
C PRO A 387 20.18 -2.11 -15.75
N SER A 388 21.03 -1.75 -14.78
CA SER A 388 22.21 -2.56 -14.44
C SER A 388 22.49 -2.73 -12.95
N ARG A 389 21.73 -2.07 -12.07
CA ARG A 389 21.91 -2.11 -10.61
C ARG A 389 20.65 -2.60 -9.92
N ALA A 390 20.81 -3.13 -8.71
CA ALA A 390 19.70 -3.53 -7.85
C ALA A 390 19.03 -2.31 -7.19
N GLN A 391 18.55 -1.39 -8.02
CA GLN A 391 17.93 -0.13 -7.63
C GLN A 391 16.61 0.06 -8.37
N PHE A 392 15.69 0.77 -7.75
CA PHE A 392 14.42 1.12 -8.38
C PHE A 392 13.90 2.45 -7.87
N VAL A 393 13.06 3.07 -8.67
CA VAL A 393 12.42 4.36 -8.39
C VAL A 393 10.93 4.15 -8.18
N THR A 394 10.37 4.80 -7.17
CA THR A 394 8.92 4.93 -6.97
C THR A 394 8.54 6.39 -6.89
N CYS A 395 7.39 6.73 -7.45
CA CYS A 395 6.84 8.08 -7.41
C CYS A 395 5.32 8.04 -7.49
N GLY A 396 4.68 9.07 -6.97
CA GLY A 396 3.22 9.08 -6.90
C GLY A 396 2.61 10.44 -6.59
N GLN A 397 1.39 10.39 -6.11
CA GLN A 397 0.54 11.54 -5.83
C GLN A 397 1.11 12.47 -4.74
N ASP A 398 1.93 11.95 -3.83
CA ASP A 398 2.57 12.72 -2.74
C ASP A 398 3.72 13.62 -3.20
N LYS A 399 4.02 13.68 -4.50
CA LYS A 399 5.09 14.49 -5.10
C LYS A 399 6.50 14.04 -4.69
N LEU A 400 6.64 12.84 -4.12
CA LEU A 400 7.91 12.27 -3.73
C LEU A 400 8.44 11.34 -4.82
N VAL A 401 9.73 11.44 -5.08
CA VAL A 401 10.49 10.51 -5.90
C VAL A 401 11.55 9.89 -5.02
N HIS A 402 11.48 8.58 -4.84
CA HIS A 402 12.45 7.82 -4.05
C HIS A 402 13.24 6.89 -4.96
N LEU A 403 14.58 6.95 -4.87
CA LEU A 403 15.45 5.90 -5.41
C LEU A 403 15.83 4.96 -4.27
N TRP A 404 15.48 3.69 -4.42
CA TRP A 404 15.69 2.66 -3.42
C TRP A 404 16.81 1.71 -3.83
N SER A 405 17.58 1.22 -2.84
CA SER A 405 18.43 0.05 -3.02
C SER A 405 17.65 -1.19 -2.62
N ALA A 406 17.46 -2.13 -3.55
CA ALA A 406 16.78 -3.39 -3.27
C ALA A 406 17.63 -4.32 -2.38
N GLU A 407 18.95 -4.16 -2.36
CA GLU A 407 19.86 -4.93 -1.49
C GLU A 407 19.82 -4.45 -0.05
N SER A 408 20.07 -3.14 0.16
CA SER A 408 20.04 -2.54 1.50
C SER A 408 18.63 -2.29 2.01
N ARG A 409 17.63 -2.30 1.11
CA ARG A 409 16.22 -2.03 1.40
C ARG A 409 16.02 -0.66 2.05
N ARG A 410 16.80 0.32 1.58
CA ARG A 410 16.82 1.70 2.07
C ARG A 410 16.76 2.67 0.92
N PRO A 411 16.22 3.89 1.12
CA PRO A 411 16.30 4.92 0.12
C PRO A 411 17.75 5.39 -0.04
N LEU A 412 18.19 5.54 -1.29
CA LEU A 412 19.48 6.15 -1.62
C LEU A 412 19.34 7.67 -1.64
N TRP A 413 18.25 8.18 -2.18
CA TRP A 413 17.85 9.57 -2.10
C TRP A 413 16.35 9.72 -2.27
N SER A 414 15.85 10.87 -1.83
CA SER A 414 14.46 11.28 -1.96
C SER A 414 14.41 12.71 -2.45
N ARG A 415 13.50 13.00 -3.37
CA ARG A 415 13.30 14.34 -3.91
C ARG A 415 11.82 14.69 -3.92
N ILE A 416 11.51 15.91 -3.53
CA ILE A 416 10.17 16.50 -3.66
C ILE A 416 10.13 17.24 -4.99
N ILE A 417 9.13 16.95 -5.82
CA ILE A 417 8.86 17.63 -7.08
C ILE A 417 7.58 18.50 -6.95
N GLU A 418 7.38 19.42 -7.92
CA GLU A 418 6.25 20.35 -7.84
C GLU A 418 4.89 19.71 -8.08
N ASP A 419 4.84 18.72 -8.98
CA ASP A 419 3.58 18.09 -9.40
C ASP A 419 3.51 16.64 -8.98
N PRO A 420 2.31 16.08 -8.75
CA PRO A 420 2.15 14.65 -8.55
C PRO A 420 2.70 13.85 -9.75
N ALA A 421 3.40 12.75 -9.45
CA ALA A 421 4.03 11.90 -10.46
C ALA A 421 3.12 10.73 -10.88
N ARG A 422 3.25 10.30 -12.13
CA ARG A 422 2.49 9.18 -12.70
C ARG A 422 3.35 8.11 -13.34
N SER A 423 4.53 8.44 -13.81
CA SER A 423 5.37 7.50 -14.56
C SER A 423 6.84 7.79 -14.35
N ALA A 424 7.65 6.78 -14.58
CA ALA A 424 9.10 6.88 -14.48
C ALA A 424 9.78 5.93 -15.48
N GLY A 425 10.98 6.29 -15.93
CA GLY A 425 11.76 5.45 -16.82
C GLY A 425 13.23 5.86 -16.81
N PHE A 426 14.11 4.87 -16.76
CA PHE A 426 15.56 5.11 -16.84
C PHE A 426 16.06 5.16 -18.27
N HIS A 427 17.01 6.05 -18.53
CA HIS A 427 17.85 5.94 -19.72
C HIS A 427 18.68 4.64 -19.64
N PRO A 428 18.96 3.96 -20.77
CA PRO A 428 19.75 2.72 -20.76
C PRO A 428 21.12 2.83 -20.10
N SER A 429 21.72 4.03 -20.06
CA SER A 429 22.96 4.28 -19.31
C SER A 429 22.79 4.20 -17.79
N GLY A 430 21.55 4.29 -17.30
CA GLY A 430 21.24 4.36 -15.88
C GLY A 430 21.57 5.71 -15.22
N SER A 431 22.13 6.67 -15.94
CA SER A 431 22.57 7.95 -15.37
C SER A 431 21.48 9.01 -15.29
N VAL A 432 20.39 8.85 -16.03
CA VAL A 432 19.26 9.79 -16.09
C VAL A 432 17.95 9.06 -15.91
N LEU A 433 17.07 9.68 -15.15
CA LEU A 433 15.71 9.22 -14.88
C LEU A 433 14.71 10.24 -15.42
N ALA A 434 13.73 9.78 -16.19
CA ALA A 434 12.58 10.59 -16.60
C ALA A 434 11.42 10.33 -15.64
N VAL A 435 10.70 11.39 -15.26
CA VAL A 435 9.50 11.32 -14.41
C VAL A 435 8.38 12.10 -15.08
N GLY A 436 7.26 11.44 -15.34
CA GLY A 436 6.04 12.05 -15.89
C GLY A 436 5.08 12.45 -14.79
N THR A 437 4.42 13.60 -14.93
CA THR A 437 3.49 14.13 -13.94
C THR A 437 2.05 14.21 -14.45
N VAL A 438 1.14 14.58 -13.57
CA VAL A 438 -0.30 14.72 -13.87
C VAL A 438 -0.66 15.97 -14.66
N THR A 439 0.27 16.93 -14.79
CA THR A 439 0.00 18.24 -15.40
C THR A 439 0.47 18.36 -16.85
N GLY A 440 1.02 17.30 -17.43
CA GLY A 440 1.68 17.33 -18.75
C GLY A 440 3.15 17.70 -18.68
N ARG A 441 3.63 18.10 -17.52
CA ARG A 441 5.04 18.38 -17.25
C ARG A 441 5.77 17.07 -16.98
N TRP A 442 7.01 16.97 -17.44
CA TRP A 442 7.87 15.85 -17.12
C TRP A 442 9.31 16.34 -16.91
N LEU A 443 10.06 15.57 -16.12
CA LEU A 443 11.36 15.95 -15.60
C LEU A 443 12.41 14.93 -16.01
N LEU A 444 13.65 15.40 -16.18
CA LEU A 444 14.84 14.55 -16.20
C LEU A 444 15.66 14.84 -14.94
N LEU A 445 15.98 13.78 -14.21
CA LEU A 445 16.79 13.84 -13.00
C LEU A 445 18.08 13.07 -13.17
N ASP A 446 19.17 13.57 -12.58
CA ASP A 446 20.43 12.82 -12.47
C ASP A 446 20.25 11.71 -11.44
N THR A 447 20.54 10.46 -11.82
CA THR A 447 20.34 9.30 -10.96
C THR A 447 21.24 9.29 -9.73
N GLU A 448 22.47 9.82 -9.84
CA GLU A 448 23.44 9.85 -8.74
C GLU A 448 23.19 11.01 -7.77
N THR A 449 22.98 12.21 -8.31
CA THR A 449 22.88 13.44 -7.52
C THR A 449 21.45 13.87 -7.22
N HIS A 450 20.46 13.28 -7.91
CA HIS A 450 19.04 13.68 -7.95
C HIS A 450 18.80 15.13 -8.38
N ASP A 451 19.79 15.77 -8.99
CA ASP A 451 19.66 17.12 -9.53
C ASP A 451 18.71 17.15 -10.72
N LEU A 452 18.01 18.27 -10.87
CA LEU A 452 17.17 18.51 -12.02
C LEU A 452 18.04 18.78 -13.25
N VAL A 453 17.92 17.92 -14.27
CA VAL A 453 18.62 18.06 -15.55
C VAL A 453 17.81 18.92 -16.51
N ALA A 454 16.51 18.67 -16.64
CA ALA A 454 15.61 19.37 -17.54
C ALA A 454 14.16 19.25 -17.11
N ILE A 455 13.35 20.24 -17.52
CA ILE A 455 11.89 20.23 -17.40
C ILE A 455 11.31 20.49 -18.78
N HIS A 456 10.30 19.67 -19.16
CA HIS A 456 9.55 19.83 -20.40
C HIS A 456 8.05 19.74 -20.12
N THR A 457 7.26 20.27 -21.06
CA THR A 457 5.79 20.20 -20.96
C THR A 457 5.22 19.80 -22.30
N ASP A 458 4.38 18.77 -22.32
CA ASP A 458 3.65 18.34 -23.50
C ASP A 458 2.15 18.24 -23.15
N GLY A 459 1.37 19.15 -23.71
CA GLY A 459 -0.05 19.26 -23.38
C GLY A 459 -0.26 19.69 -21.94
N ASN A 460 -1.43 19.33 -21.39
CA ASN A 460 -1.81 19.64 -20.00
C ASN A 460 -2.46 18.44 -19.28
N GLU A 461 -2.41 17.27 -19.91
CA GLU A 461 -2.95 16.04 -19.34
C GLU A 461 -1.83 15.19 -18.74
N GLN A 462 -2.19 14.21 -17.90
CA GLN A 462 -1.20 13.39 -17.23
C GLN A 462 -0.35 12.58 -18.21
N ILE A 463 0.92 12.46 -17.87
CA ILE A 463 1.91 11.66 -18.59
C ILE A 463 1.92 10.25 -17.98
N SER A 464 1.36 9.30 -18.70
CA SER A 464 1.20 7.92 -18.23
C SER A 464 2.40 7.03 -18.49
N VAL A 465 3.24 7.40 -19.46
CA VAL A 465 4.43 6.63 -19.85
C VAL A 465 5.55 7.58 -20.21
N VAL A 466 6.74 7.30 -19.71
CA VAL A 466 8.00 7.87 -20.16
C VAL A 466 8.98 6.73 -20.41
N SER A 467 9.46 6.57 -21.64
CA SER A 467 10.26 5.41 -22.01
C SER A 467 11.35 5.77 -23.01
N PHE A 468 12.59 5.48 -22.64
CA PHE A 468 13.71 5.60 -23.55
C PHE A 468 13.80 4.37 -24.46
N SER A 469 14.22 4.57 -25.71
CA SER A 469 14.54 3.46 -26.60
C SER A 469 15.72 2.65 -26.07
N PRO A 470 15.84 1.35 -26.41
CA PRO A 470 16.94 0.52 -25.94
C PRO A 470 18.33 1.04 -26.32
N ASP A 471 18.47 1.72 -27.47
CA ASP A 471 19.73 2.35 -27.90
C ASP A 471 19.97 3.71 -27.24
N GLY A 472 19.01 4.23 -26.48
CA GLY A 472 19.11 5.52 -25.82
C GLY A 472 18.94 6.73 -26.72
N ALA A 473 18.62 6.55 -28.00
CA ALA A 473 18.55 7.64 -28.99
C ALA A 473 17.20 8.36 -29.01
N TYR A 474 16.15 7.75 -28.46
CA TYR A 474 14.81 8.33 -28.41
C TYR A 474 14.23 8.27 -27.00
N LEU A 475 13.36 9.23 -26.72
CA LEU A 475 12.46 9.21 -25.56
C LEU A 475 11.03 9.38 -26.05
N THR A 476 10.14 8.51 -25.58
CA THR A 476 8.70 8.62 -25.82
C THR A 476 7.97 9.05 -24.55
N VAL A 477 7.04 9.97 -24.73
CA VAL A 477 6.20 10.54 -23.66
C VAL A 477 4.74 10.30 -24.04
N GLY A 478 4.11 9.30 -23.41
CA GLY A 478 2.71 8.94 -23.63
C GLY A 478 1.79 9.72 -22.71
N SER A 479 0.74 10.31 -23.28
CA SER A 479 -0.11 11.26 -22.58
C SER A 479 -1.59 10.85 -22.61
N HIS A 480 -2.34 11.31 -21.62
CA HIS A 480 -3.79 11.19 -21.58
C HIS A 480 -4.50 12.17 -22.53
N ASP A 481 -3.75 12.97 -23.30
CA ASP A 481 -4.28 13.74 -24.43
C ASP A 481 -4.38 12.91 -25.73
N ASN A 482 -4.18 11.59 -25.65
CA ASN A 482 -4.23 10.60 -26.74
C ASN A 482 -3.00 10.60 -27.65
N LEU A 483 -1.96 11.35 -27.32
CA LEU A 483 -0.76 11.53 -28.13
C LEU A 483 0.46 10.88 -27.49
N VAL A 484 1.41 10.47 -28.32
CA VAL A 484 2.78 10.14 -27.90
C VAL A 484 3.73 11.17 -28.49
N TYR A 485 4.47 11.85 -27.63
CA TYR A 485 5.48 12.82 -28.03
C TYR A 485 6.84 12.12 -28.13
N VAL A 486 7.57 12.35 -29.20
CA VAL A 486 8.86 11.72 -29.46
C VAL A 486 9.96 12.75 -29.41
N TYR A 487 11.02 12.43 -28.69
CA TYR A 487 12.22 13.26 -28.52
C TYR A 487 13.45 12.50 -29.02
N THR A 488 14.37 13.23 -29.64
CA THR A 488 15.74 12.73 -29.86
C THR A 488 16.56 12.99 -28.60
N VAL A 489 17.46 12.07 -28.28
CA VAL A 489 18.23 12.09 -27.04
C VAL A 489 19.72 12.07 -27.33
N ASP A 490 20.44 12.98 -26.67
CA ASP A 490 21.89 13.12 -26.77
C ASP A 490 22.53 13.19 -25.37
N GLN A 491 23.87 13.17 -25.32
CA GLN A 491 24.66 13.34 -24.08
C GLN A 491 24.25 12.36 -22.96
N GLY A 492 24.04 11.08 -23.30
CA GLY A 492 23.74 10.06 -22.33
C GLY A 492 22.38 10.23 -21.63
N GLY A 493 21.43 10.87 -22.29
CA GLY A 493 20.11 11.14 -21.76
C GLY A 493 19.91 12.56 -21.19
N ARG A 494 20.94 13.37 -21.14
CA ARG A 494 20.89 14.70 -20.50
C ARG A 494 20.33 15.79 -21.39
N LYS A 495 20.37 15.60 -22.73
CA LYS A 495 19.84 16.57 -23.69
C LYS A 495 18.78 15.90 -24.56
N VAL A 496 17.61 16.50 -24.61
CA VAL A 496 16.48 16.02 -25.40
C VAL A 496 15.92 17.14 -26.26
N SER A 497 15.51 16.79 -27.50
CA SER A 497 14.92 17.72 -28.44
C SER A 497 13.67 17.09 -29.05
N ARG A 498 12.53 17.80 -29.01
CA ARG A 498 11.29 17.31 -29.56
C ARG A 498 11.38 17.06 -31.06
N LEU A 499 11.08 15.83 -31.48
CA LEU A 499 11.06 15.45 -32.89
C LEU A 499 9.67 15.60 -33.49
N GLY A 500 8.63 15.17 -32.78
CA GLY A 500 7.27 15.22 -33.26
C GLY A 500 6.27 14.57 -32.28
N LYS A 501 5.07 14.35 -32.77
CA LYS A 501 4.01 13.70 -32.01
C LYS A 501 3.30 12.64 -32.85
N CYS A 502 2.91 11.54 -32.24
CA CYS A 502 2.17 10.43 -32.84
C CYS A 502 0.68 10.58 -32.54
N SER A 503 -0.14 10.70 -33.58
CA SER A 503 -1.60 10.81 -33.47
C SER A 503 -2.26 9.60 -34.11
N GLY A 504 -3.29 9.04 -33.50
CA GLY A 504 -4.03 7.90 -34.05
C GLY A 504 -4.91 7.19 -33.03
N HIS A 505 -4.52 7.22 -31.75
CA HIS A 505 -5.38 6.73 -30.70
C HIS A 505 -6.55 7.68 -30.44
N SER A 506 -7.73 7.11 -30.16
CA SER A 506 -8.95 7.86 -29.83
C SER A 506 -9.17 8.01 -28.32
N SER A 507 -8.25 7.51 -27.50
CA SER A 507 -8.31 7.60 -26.05
C SER A 507 -6.89 7.72 -25.47
N PHE A 508 -6.81 7.87 -24.16
CA PHE A 508 -5.55 8.09 -23.45
C PHE A 508 -4.57 6.92 -23.62
N ILE A 509 -3.29 7.25 -23.72
CA ILE A 509 -2.19 6.27 -23.80
C ILE A 509 -2.02 5.60 -22.43
N THR A 510 -1.93 4.28 -22.41
CA THR A 510 -1.76 3.51 -21.17
C THR A 510 -0.39 2.87 -21.04
N HIS A 511 0.10 2.23 -22.10
CA HIS A 511 1.36 1.47 -22.06
C HIS A 511 2.10 1.61 -23.40
N LEU A 512 3.42 1.39 -23.34
CA LEU A 512 4.29 1.48 -24.50
C LEU A 512 5.47 0.53 -24.36
N ASP A 513 5.81 -0.18 -25.44
CA ASP A 513 7.01 -1.02 -25.53
C ASP A 513 7.80 -0.68 -26.78
N TRP A 514 9.12 -0.66 -26.64
CA TRP A 514 10.06 -0.48 -27.76
C TRP A 514 10.49 -1.80 -28.37
N ALA A 515 10.69 -1.81 -29.67
CA ALA A 515 11.41 -2.89 -30.34
C ALA A 515 12.84 -2.98 -29.82
N GLN A 516 13.38 -4.17 -29.74
CA GLN A 516 14.72 -4.43 -29.21
C GLN A 516 15.82 -3.68 -30.00
N ASP A 517 15.62 -3.52 -31.31
CA ASP A 517 16.52 -2.77 -32.20
C ASP A 517 16.20 -1.26 -32.30
N SER A 518 15.26 -0.77 -31.49
CA SER A 518 14.81 0.63 -31.46
C SER A 518 14.14 1.13 -32.75
N SER A 519 13.80 0.23 -33.69
CA SER A 519 13.23 0.60 -35.00
C SER A 519 11.79 1.09 -34.93
N CYS A 520 11.03 0.65 -33.93
CA CYS A 520 9.61 1.02 -33.75
C CYS A 520 9.19 0.84 -32.30
N PHE A 521 8.01 1.34 -31.97
CA PHE A 521 7.37 1.08 -30.68
C PHE A 521 5.89 0.79 -30.85
N VAL A 522 5.32 0.09 -29.89
CA VAL A 522 3.91 -0.28 -29.83
C VAL A 522 3.25 0.41 -28.64
N THR A 523 1.99 0.83 -28.81
CA THR A 523 1.21 1.48 -27.75
C THR A 523 -0.11 0.78 -27.52
N ASN A 524 -0.54 0.79 -26.26
CA ASN A 524 -1.89 0.50 -25.83
C ASN A 524 -2.57 1.80 -25.37
N SER A 525 -3.88 1.82 -25.45
CA SER A 525 -4.69 2.99 -25.11
C SER A 525 -6.03 2.54 -24.52
N GLY A 526 -6.74 3.48 -23.91
CA GLY A 526 -8.11 3.27 -23.44
C GLY A 526 -9.14 2.96 -24.55
N ASP A 527 -8.74 3.08 -25.82
CA ASP A 527 -9.54 2.65 -26.98
C ASP A 527 -9.46 1.14 -27.28
N TYR A 528 -8.59 0.41 -26.54
CA TYR A 528 -8.28 -1.01 -26.73
C TYR A 528 -7.62 -1.35 -28.07
N GLU A 529 -7.08 -0.37 -28.77
CA GLU A 529 -6.30 -0.59 -29.99
C GLU A 529 -4.83 -0.80 -29.69
N ILE A 530 -4.18 -1.63 -30.51
CA ILE A 530 -2.74 -1.85 -30.49
C ILE A 530 -2.19 -1.18 -31.74
N LEU A 531 -1.45 -0.08 -31.56
CA LEU A 531 -0.87 0.69 -32.68
C LEU A 531 0.65 0.65 -32.65
N TYR A 532 1.23 0.66 -33.84
CA TYR A 532 2.68 0.60 -34.06
C TYR A 532 3.16 1.89 -34.72
N TRP A 533 4.34 2.35 -34.33
CA TRP A 533 4.84 3.68 -34.70
C TRP A 533 6.29 3.64 -35.14
N ASP A 534 6.62 4.45 -36.17
CA ASP A 534 7.98 4.77 -36.56
C ASP A 534 8.45 6.01 -35.77
N PRO A 535 9.48 5.90 -34.92
CA PRO A 535 9.91 7.03 -34.11
C PRO A 535 10.52 8.18 -34.92
N ALA A 536 11.18 7.86 -36.04
CA ALA A 536 11.83 8.87 -36.89
C ALA A 536 10.84 9.80 -37.58
N THR A 537 9.73 9.28 -38.05
CA THR A 537 8.68 10.03 -38.76
C THR A 537 7.45 10.35 -37.91
N CYS A 538 7.34 9.74 -36.76
CA CYS A 538 6.14 9.79 -35.90
C CYS A 538 4.85 9.32 -36.59
N LYS A 539 4.97 8.51 -37.61
CA LYS A 539 3.83 7.96 -38.36
C LYS A 539 3.50 6.54 -37.90
N GLN A 540 2.21 6.22 -37.95
CA GLN A 540 1.72 4.88 -37.69
C GLN A 540 2.22 3.91 -38.74
N ILE A 541 2.69 2.74 -38.30
CA ILE A 541 3.04 1.62 -39.15
C ILE A 541 1.79 0.76 -39.30
N THR A 542 1.23 0.71 -40.52
CA THR A 542 0.00 -0.04 -40.82
C THR A 542 0.27 -1.39 -41.47
N SER A 543 1.50 -1.64 -41.95
CA SER A 543 1.89 -2.92 -42.55
C SER A 543 2.00 -4.01 -41.49
N VAL A 544 1.16 -5.02 -41.60
CA VAL A 544 1.17 -6.20 -40.71
C VAL A 544 2.52 -6.94 -40.79
N ASP A 545 3.07 -7.09 -42.00
CA ASP A 545 4.33 -7.82 -42.18
C ASP A 545 5.52 -7.11 -41.53
N ALA A 546 5.47 -5.78 -41.44
CA ALA A 546 6.53 -4.98 -40.84
C ALA A 546 6.62 -5.16 -39.31
N VAL A 547 5.52 -5.55 -38.64
CA VAL A 547 5.42 -5.59 -37.19
C VAL A 547 5.17 -6.98 -36.59
N ARG A 548 4.80 -7.95 -37.42
CA ARG A 548 4.44 -9.32 -36.98
C ARG A 548 5.57 -10.01 -36.20
N ASN A 549 6.79 -9.90 -36.64
CA ASN A 549 7.95 -10.62 -36.09
C ASN A 549 8.91 -9.73 -35.31
N VAL A 550 8.47 -8.56 -34.88
CA VAL A 550 9.29 -7.67 -34.05
C VAL A 550 9.54 -8.29 -32.70
N GLU A 551 10.81 -8.32 -32.29
CA GLU A 551 11.19 -8.68 -30.93
C GLU A 551 11.13 -7.44 -30.05
N TRP A 552 10.32 -7.52 -28.99
CA TRP A 552 10.11 -6.40 -28.07
C TRP A 552 11.12 -6.43 -26.93
N ALA A 553 11.72 -5.28 -26.64
CA ALA A 553 12.70 -5.15 -25.56
C ALA A 553 12.07 -5.40 -24.18
N THR A 554 10.79 -5.02 -24.04
CA THR A 554 9.99 -5.18 -22.83
C THR A 554 8.61 -5.71 -23.20
N ALA A 555 7.88 -6.22 -22.22
CA ALA A 555 6.46 -6.55 -22.34
C ALA A 555 5.74 -5.88 -21.18
N THR A 556 5.43 -4.60 -21.34
CA THR A 556 4.65 -3.79 -20.39
C THR A 556 3.27 -3.43 -20.90
N CYS A 557 3.03 -3.57 -22.21
CA CYS A 557 1.70 -3.45 -22.80
C CYS A 557 0.82 -4.59 -22.33
N VAL A 558 -0.33 -4.26 -21.76
CA VAL A 558 -1.30 -5.25 -21.23
C VAL A 558 -2.10 -5.94 -22.34
N LEU A 559 -2.09 -5.37 -23.54
CA LEU A 559 -2.71 -5.94 -24.74
C LEU A 559 -1.65 -6.32 -25.75
N GLY A 560 -1.56 -7.60 -26.09
CA GLY A 560 -0.63 -8.15 -27.04
C GLY A 560 -0.69 -9.67 -27.07
N PHE A 561 -0.19 -10.28 -28.14
CA PHE A 561 -0.24 -11.74 -28.31
C PHE A 561 0.50 -12.49 -27.18
N GLY A 562 1.65 -11.98 -26.76
CA GLY A 562 2.47 -12.64 -25.72
C GLY A 562 1.92 -12.52 -24.30
N VAL A 563 0.89 -11.71 -24.09
CA VAL A 563 0.37 -11.41 -22.74
C VAL A 563 -1.15 -11.59 -22.61
N PHE A 564 -1.89 -11.83 -23.69
CA PHE A 564 -3.35 -11.78 -23.60
C PHE A 564 -3.98 -12.84 -22.68
N GLY A 565 -3.27 -13.90 -22.36
CA GLY A 565 -3.71 -14.93 -21.41
C GLY A 565 -3.89 -14.43 -19.97
N ILE A 566 -3.43 -13.22 -19.65
CA ILE A 566 -3.65 -12.59 -18.35
C ILE A 566 -5.11 -12.19 -18.13
N TRP A 567 -5.85 -11.97 -19.20
CA TRP A 567 -7.24 -11.52 -19.14
C TRP A 567 -8.18 -12.68 -18.89
N SER A 568 -9.01 -12.58 -17.86
CA SER A 568 -10.07 -13.54 -17.59
C SER A 568 -11.27 -13.30 -18.51
N GLU A 569 -12.07 -14.32 -18.70
CA GLU A 569 -13.31 -14.24 -19.48
C GLU A 569 -14.25 -13.19 -18.86
N GLY A 570 -14.78 -12.32 -19.69
CA GLY A 570 -15.67 -11.24 -19.26
C GLY A 570 -14.96 -10.09 -18.53
N ALA A 571 -13.63 -10.03 -18.59
CA ALA A 571 -12.85 -8.97 -17.93
C ALA A 571 -13.17 -7.58 -18.49
N ASP A 572 -13.13 -6.59 -17.60
CA ASP A 572 -13.14 -5.19 -17.96
C ASP A 572 -11.72 -4.77 -18.37
N GLY A 573 -11.59 -3.91 -19.37
CA GLY A 573 -10.29 -3.41 -19.83
C GLY A 573 -9.52 -2.62 -18.79
N THR A 574 -10.11 -2.31 -17.64
CA THR A 574 -9.48 -1.66 -16.49
C THR A 574 -9.05 -2.63 -15.40
N ASP A 575 -9.32 -3.92 -15.52
CA ASP A 575 -9.05 -4.91 -14.47
C ASP A 575 -7.57 -5.19 -14.27
N ILE A 576 -6.74 -4.97 -15.28
CA ILE A 576 -5.29 -5.15 -15.21
C ILE A 576 -4.61 -3.80 -15.47
N ASN A 577 -3.80 -3.37 -14.51
CA ASN A 577 -3.15 -2.06 -14.56
C ASN A 577 -1.76 -2.11 -15.20
N ALA A 578 -1.04 -3.21 -15.02
CA ALA A 578 0.33 -3.34 -15.49
C ALA A 578 0.74 -4.79 -15.66
N VAL A 579 1.70 -5.02 -16.53
CA VAL A 579 2.43 -6.29 -16.67
C VAL A 579 3.91 -6.01 -16.82
N ALA A 580 4.72 -6.99 -16.50
CA ALA A 580 6.16 -6.95 -16.75
C ALA A 580 6.65 -8.37 -17.05
N ARG A 581 7.47 -8.48 -18.10
CA ARG A 581 8.17 -9.71 -18.45
C ARG A 581 9.54 -9.69 -17.77
N SER A 582 9.97 -10.82 -17.21
CA SER A 582 11.34 -10.97 -16.73
C SER A 582 12.34 -10.79 -17.88
N HIS A 583 13.55 -10.35 -17.57
CA HIS A 583 14.59 -10.07 -18.57
C HIS A 583 15.06 -11.36 -19.27
N ASP A 584 15.00 -12.51 -18.59
CA ASP A 584 15.29 -13.82 -19.17
C ASP A 584 14.17 -14.35 -20.09
N GLY A 585 13.04 -13.65 -20.18
CA GLY A 585 11.91 -14.01 -21.03
C GLY A 585 11.08 -15.19 -20.58
N LYS A 586 11.22 -15.67 -19.34
CA LYS A 586 10.54 -16.87 -18.84
C LYS A 586 9.27 -16.58 -18.05
N LEU A 587 9.17 -15.43 -17.41
CA LEU A 587 8.10 -15.08 -16.49
C LEU A 587 7.38 -13.80 -16.94
N LEU A 588 6.09 -13.75 -16.63
CA LEU A 588 5.25 -12.57 -16.78
C LEU A 588 4.51 -12.33 -15.46
N ALA A 589 4.66 -11.14 -14.90
CA ALA A 589 3.92 -10.73 -13.71
C ALA A 589 2.86 -9.71 -14.09
N SER A 590 1.66 -9.80 -13.50
CA SER A 590 0.59 -8.84 -13.69
C SER A 590 0.12 -8.22 -12.39
N ALA A 591 -0.33 -6.98 -12.48
CA ALA A 591 -0.88 -6.19 -11.39
C ALA A 591 -2.35 -5.90 -11.68
N ASP A 592 -3.26 -6.37 -10.83
CA ASP A 592 -4.68 -6.24 -11.08
C ASP A 592 -5.35 -5.17 -10.18
N ASP A 593 -6.58 -4.88 -10.50
CA ASP A 593 -7.40 -3.88 -9.81
C ASP A 593 -7.97 -4.39 -8.46
N PHE A 594 -7.73 -5.66 -8.14
CA PHE A 594 -8.28 -6.37 -6.98
C PHE A 594 -7.23 -6.67 -5.90
N GLY A 595 -6.08 -6.00 -5.96
CA GLY A 595 -5.02 -6.14 -4.98
C GLY A 595 -4.14 -7.39 -5.16
N LYS A 596 -4.23 -8.07 -6.31
CA LYS A 596 -3.49 -9.30 -6.56
C LYS A 596 -2.35 -9.10 -7.54
N VAL A 597 -1.28 -9.82 -7.28
CA VAL A 597 -0.14 -10.00 -8.17
C VAL A 597 -0.20 -11.42 -8.71
N HIS A 598 -0.12 -11.57 -10.03
CA HIS A 598 -0.15 -12.87 -10.68
C HIS A 598 1.20 -13.15 -11.35
N LEU A 599 1.67 -14.39 -11.27
CA LEU A 599 2.90 -14.84 -11.94
C LEU A 599 2.55 -15.94 -12.93
N PHE A 600 2.79 -15.65 -14.21
CA PHE A 600 2.55 -16.55 -15.35
C PHE A 600 3.88 -17.00 -15.96
N SER A 601 3.85 -18.11 -16.69
CA SER A 601 4.90 -18.43 -17.67
C SER A 601 4.78 -17.52 -18.88
N TYR A 602 5.90 -17.12 -19.48
CA TYR A 602 5.92 -16.34 -20.71
C TYR A 602 6.45 -17.17 -21.87
N PRO A 603 5.87 -17.09 -23.07
CA PRO A 603 4.73 -16.26 -23.46
C PRO A 603 3.41 -16.74 -22.84
N CYS A 604 2.54 -15.78 -22.53
CA CYS A 604 1.22 -16.00 -21.95
C CYS A 604 0.17 -15.75 -23.02
N CYS A 605 -0.01 -16.71 -23.92
CA CYS A 605 -0.79 -16.58 -25.15
C CYS A 605 -1.90 -17.63 -25.25
N GLN A 606 -2.34 -18.17 -24.14
CA GLN A 606 -3.44 -19.13 -24.09
C GLN A 606 -4.59 -18.53 -23.26
N PRO A 607 -5.86 -18.66 -23.70
CA PRO A 607 -6.99 -18.26 -22.87
C PRO A 607 -6.97 -19.03 -21.54
N ARG A 608 -7.36 -18.36 -20.47
CA ARG A 608 -7.42 -18.95 -19.11
C ARG A 608 -6.06 -19.46 -18.64
N ALA A 609 -5.01 -18.69 -18.90
CA ALA A 609 -3.67 -19.06 -18.49
C ALA A 609 -3.58 -19.23 -16.96
N LEU A 610 -2.83 -20.24 -16.54
CA LEU A 610 -2.62 -20.54 -15.13
C LEU A 610 -1.58 -19.59 -14.53
N SER A 611 -1.81 -19.16 -13.31
CA SER A 611 -0.90 -18.27 -12.58
C SER A 611 -0.82 -18.62 -11.10
N HIS A 612 0.32 -18.31 -10.51
CA HIS A 612 0.41 -18.17 -9.06
C HIS A 612 -0.14 -16.80 -8.67
N LYS A 613 -0.94 -16.75 -7.61
CA LYS A 613 -1.62 -15.53 -7.13
C LYS A 613 -1.08 -15.15 -5.77
N TYR A 614 -0.80 -13.86 -5.59
CA TYR A 614 -0.24 -13.33 -4.35
C TYR A 614 -1.04 -12.13 -3.86
N GLY A 615 -1.39 -12.15 -2.57
CA GLY A 615 -1.99 -11.03 -1.85
C GLY A 615 -0.91 -10.17 -1.19
N GLY A 616 -1.34 -9.16 -0.49
CA GLY A 616 -0.48 -8.21 0.24
C GLY A 616 -0.93 -6.78 0.03
N HIS A 617 -1.23 -6.40 -1.19
CA HIS A 617 -1.90 -5.14 -1.48
C HIS A 617 -3.38 -5.19 -1.06
N SER A 618 -3.91 -4.05 -0.63
CA SER A 618 -5.31 -3.90 -0.21
C SER A 618 -6.11 -3.00 -1.14
N SER A 619 -5.49 -2.51 -2.19
CA SER A 619 -6.11 -1.67 -3.22
C SER A 619 -5.58 -2.08 -4.59
N HIS A 620 -5.86 -1.30 -5.64
CA HIS A 620 -5.30 -1.54 -6.97
C HIS A 620 -3.78 -1.71 -6.88
N VAL A 621 -3.26 -2.76 -7.49
CA VAL A 621 -1.84 -2.88 -7.76
C VAL A 621 -1.58 -2.07 -9.03
N THR A 622 -0.84 -0.98 -8.91
CA THR A 622 -0.72 0.01 -9.99
C THR A 622 0.41 -0.28 -10.94
N ASN A 623 1.45 -0.97 -10.47
CA ASN A 623 2.61 -1.27 -11.30
C ASN A 623 3.35 -2.52 -10.81
N VAL A 624 4.12 -3.11 -11.73
CA VAL A 624 5.00 -4.26 -11.45
C VAL A 624 6.24 -4.16 -12.33
N ALA A 625 7.39 -4.54 -11.79
CA ALA A 625 8.65 -4.58 -12.54
C ALA A 625 9.61 -5.62 -11.93
N PHE A 626 10.46 -6.20 -12.77
CA PHE A 626 11.57 -7.06 -12.33
C PHE A 626 12.86 -6.24 -12.29
N LEU A 627 13.73 -6.51 -11.30
CA LEU A 627 15.10 -6.00 -11.32
C LEU A 627 15.88 -6.56 -12.51
N CYS A 628 16.98 -5.92 -12.86
CA CYS A 628 17.77 -6.27 -14.04
C CYS A 628 18.27 -7.73 -14.06
N ASP A 629 18.48 -8.35 -12.92
CA ASP A 629 18.91 -9.75 -12.79
C ASP A 629 17.76 -10.76 -12.56
N ASP A 630 16.51 -10.28 -12.53
CA ASP A 630 15.29 -11.06 -12.28
C ASP A 630 15.22 -11.74 -10.91
N SER A 631 16.10 -11.41 -9.99
CA SER A 631 16.08 -11.97 -8.63
C SER A 631 14.92 -11.45 -7.78
N VAL A 632 14.42 -10.29 -8.13
CA VAL A 632 13.41 -9.55 -7.38
C VAL A 632 12.37 -8.98 -8.33
N ALA A 633 11.11 -9.03 -7.92
CA ALA A 633 10.01 -8.28 -8.51
C ALA A 633 9.50 -7.25 -7.50
N LEU A 634 9.06 -6.10 -8.00
CA LEU A 634 8.52 -4.99 -7.22
C LEU A 634 7.11 -4.70 -7.66
N THR A 635 6.22 -4.45 -6.71
CA THR A 635 4.83 -4.07 -6.98
C THR A 635 4.47 -2.85 -6.15
N THR A 636 3.66 -1.95 -6.72
CA THR A 636 3.21 -0.73 -6.06
C THR A 636 1.70 -0.75 -5.89
N GLY A 637 1.23 -0.35 -4.72
CA GLY A 637 -0.19 -0.18 -4.44
C GLY A 637 -0.64 1.26 -4.66
N GLY A 638 -1.89 1.43 -5.10
CA GLY A 638 -2.50 2.75 -5.24
C GLY A 638 -2.77 3.38 -3.87
N LYS A 639 -4.02 3.27 -3.41
CA LYS A 639 -4.44 3.87 -2.13
C LYS A 639 -3.76 3.29 -0.90
N ASP A 640 -3.29 2.05 -0.96
CA ASP A 640 -2.58 1.44 0.17
C ASP A 640 -1.16 1.97 0.37
N THR A 641 -0.65 2.73 -0.59
CA THR A 641 0.65 3.43 -0.55
C THR A 641 1.87 2.52 -0.39
N SER A 642 1.69 1.21 -0.51
CA SER A 642 2.74 0.22 -0.25
C SER A 642 3.59 -0.08 -1.48
N VAL A 643 4.85 -0.41 -1.23
CA VAL A 643 5.75 -1.01 -2.21
C VAL A 643 6.16 -2.36 -1.65
N LEU A 644 5.87 -3.43 -2.39
CA LEU A 644 6.21 -4.78 -1.98
C LEU A 644 7.38 -5.30 -2.82
N GLN A 645 8.38 -5.83 -2.14
CA GLN A 645 9.53 -6.48 -2.76
C GLN A 645 9.40 -7.98 -2.63
N TRP A 646 9.37 -8.65 -3.77
CA TRP A 646 9.20 -10.10 -3.87
C TRP A 646 10.50 -10.74 -4.35
N ARG A 647 10.93 -11.78 -3.68
CA ARG A 647 12.05 -12.59 -4.14
C ARG A 647 11.51 -13.66 -5.09
N VAL A 648 12.15 -13.82 -6.24
CA VAL A 648 11.85 -14.89 -7.21
C VAL A 648 12.58 -16.14 -6.75
N VAL A 649 11.83 -17.19 -6.41
CA VAL A 649 12.38 -18.42 -5.85
C VAL A 649 12.02 -19.67 -6.67
#